data_62238ee363e5f87288fe413bbf04b5de
#
_entry.id   62238ee363e5f87288fe413bbf04b5de
#
_cell.length_a   1.000
_cell.length_b   1.000
_cell.length_c   1.000
_cell.angle_alpha   90.00
_cell.angle_beta   90.00
_cell.angle_gamma   90.00
#
_symmetry.space_group_name_H-M   'P 1'
#
loop_
_entity.id
_entity.type
_entity.pdbx_description
1 polymer ?
#
loop_
_entity_poly.entity_id
_entity_poly.type
_entity_poly.pdbx_seq_one_letter_code
_entity_poly.pdbx_strand_id
1 'polypeptide(L)'
;MRGPRVFNDSVTLVSRAARPPEHVRTMPTAPAKTTRPVDTARRWRGLAWWSLFVTGNAILAAVITLGNVPLRGNPGGGQGLAYLAIALPGHLLAFGALAGLLPLLLGLWTRSARTLSISAVLLQGLWLCLLLVDAKVFTLYRFHLNAMVVNMVFGGALQDQVALSWKTWLQIGLLVSAIFTAEGLLAWACWKLLPAAPRRRRVLQAWAVVVLLMAGGQVATAYYDARGDRDVIAQWNYLPWAQPITAKSFMRRLGVVSEPQVGLPDPRHAQLLYPLQPLRCQNPHRPNVLMVVLESLRHDALTAEVMPNTSALAQSARVYDRHFSTGNATRYGLFGLLYGLPGGYWQSMLDEQRGSQLFQVLGQQGYDLHLYGSAPLYSPEFDRTAFADVRNQLHQGPSELGSEGRDRAIVASLQQDIRTSQAAHKPWFGFVFLDSTHAPYHMPAGYPALATPMAGEIDFLKFGPEHDPTPELNRYRTAVHYADSLVGTLLDDLRAQGLDQDTIVLVTGDHAEEFNDLALNYWGHNGNFSDYQLQVPFVLHWPGRGSARESRTSSHEDWVPTLMRHALGCENALTDFSTGQDLLAEPGGERALVVESWSQRAVRHGNAIYVFDKFGNATALDLQYRALPQQAPDATAVRTAWEALTRFRNR
;
A
#
# COMPACT_ATOMS: atom_id res chain seq x y z
N MET A 1 38.52 -18.03 -56.96
CA MET A 1 39.73 -17.68 -57.71
C MET A 1 40.92 -17.86 -56.76
N ARG A 2 41.91 -18.68 -57.26
CA ARG A 2 43.29 -18.91 -56.78
C ARG A 2 43.38 -19.40 -55.31
N GLY A 3 43.66 -20.60 -54.96
CA GLY A 3 44.49 -21.66 -55.51
C GLY A 3 45.89 -21.68 -54.89
N PRO A 4 46.44 -22.85 -54.52
CA PRO A 4 47.39 -23.04 -53.39
C PRO A 4 48.86 -23.11 -53.87
N ARG A 5 49.83 -23.14 -52.94
CA ARG A 5 51.16 -23.65 -53.22
C ARG A 5 51.73 -24.50 -52.10
N VAL A 6 51.90 -25.73 -52.46
CA VAL A 6 52.79 -26.78 -51.93
C VAL A 6 54.24 -26.46 -52.25
N PHE A 7 55.18 -26.68 -51.37
CA PHE A 7 56.54 -27.11 -51.73
C PHE A 7 57.05 -28.14 -50.73
N ASN A 8 57.35 -29.26 -51.30
CA ASN A 8 58.10 -30.42 -50.81
C ASN A 8 59.54 -30.07 -50.96
N ASP A 9 60.42 -30.55 -50.11
CA ASP A 9 61.70 -31.21 -50.58
C ASP A 9 62.36 -32.00 -49.47
N SER A 10 62.87 -33.06 -49.93
CA SER A 10 63.40 -34.29 -49.39
C SER A 10 64.83 -34.30 -48.96
N VAL A 11 65.17 -35.19 -48.06
CA VAL A 11 66.29 -36.13 -48.03
C VAL A 11 67.69 -35.58 -47.66
N THR A 12 68.25 -36.04 -46.55
CA THR A 12 69.46 -36.98 -46.67
C THR A 12 69.78 -37.66 -45.34
N LEU A 13 69.91 -38.98 -45.43
CA LEU A 13 70.47 -39.88 -44.45
C LEU A 13 71.95 -39.75 -44.31
N VAL A 14 72.52 -39.57 -43.08
CA VAL A 14 73.88 -39.99 -42.76
C VAL A 14 73.84 -40.72 -41.38
N SER A 15 74.23 -42.00 -41.48
CA SER A 15 74.55 -42.89 -40.40
C SER A 15 75.75 -42.49 -39.61
N ARG A 16 75.71 -42.47 -38.25
CA ARG A 16 76.91 -42.82 -37.41
C ARG A 16 76.52 -43.29 -36.02
N ALA A 17 76.93 -44.49 -35.77
CA ALA A 17 77.48 -45.15 -34.57
C ALA A 17 76.91 -44.85 -33.16
N ALA A 18 76.60 -45.92 -32.52
CA ALA A 18 76.12 -46.09 -31.15
C ALA A 18 77.13 -45.66 -30.09
N ARG A 19 76.63 -44.97 -29.01
CA ARG A 19 77.29 -44.91 -27.69
C ARG A 19 76.22 -45.38 -26.61
N PRO A 20 76.68 -45.92 -25.46
CA PRO A 20 75.84 -46.61 -24.49
C PRO A 20 74.98 -45.67 -23.67
N PRO A 21 73.93 -46.19 -22.98
CA PRO A 21 72.87 -45.36 -22.37
C PRO A 21 73.36 -44.68 -21.08
N GLU A 22 73.28 -43.32 -21.02
CA GLU A 22 73.34 -42.57 -19.79
C GLU A 22 72.02 -42.68 -18.99
N HIS A 23 72.17 -42.75 -17.69
CA HIS A 23 71.11 -42.84 -16.68
C HIS A 23 69.97 -41.89 -16.96
N VAL A 24 68.78 -42.46 -17.13
CA VAL A 24 67.50 -41.76 -17.08
C VAL A 24 67.31 -41.19 -15.66
N ARG A 25 67.55 -39.91 -15.47
CA ARG A 25 67.07 -39.18 -14.30
C ARG A 25 65.52 -39.08 -14.42
N THR A 26 64.84 -39.88 -13.62
CA THR A 26 63.42 -39.67 -13.38
C THR A 26 63.19 -38.28 -12.76
N MET A 27 62.54 -37.37 -13.50
CA MET A 27 62.05 -36.13 -12.91
C MET A 27 61.08 -36.48 -11.77
N PRO A 28 61.19 -35.83 -10.61
CA PRO A 28 60.19 -36.04 -9.56
C PRO A 28 58.85 -35.51 -10.09
N THR A 29 57.84 -36.39 -10.14
CA THR A 29 56.44 -36.03 -10.35
C THR A 29 56.07 -35.01 -9.28
N ALA A 30 55.63 -33.81 -9.69
CA ALA A 30 55.14 -32.79 -8.76
C ALA A 30 54.05 -33.45 -7.85
N PRO A 31 54.14 -33.28 -6.54
CA PRO A 31 53.15 -33.86 -5.64
C PRO A 31 51.78 -33.34 -6.04
N ALA A 32 50.83 -34.22 -6.34
CA ALA A 32 49.43 -33.87 -6.47
C ALA A 32 49.07 -32.99 -5.29
N LYS A 33 48.49 -31.81 -5.54
CA LYS A 33 48.00 -30.92 -4.49
C LYS A 33 46.91 -31.69 -3.73
N THR A 34 47.34 -32.46 -2.73
CA THR A 34 46.40 -33.01 -1.73
C THR A 34 45.82 -31.82 -1.02
N THR A 35 44.57 -31.54 -1.29
CA THR A 35 43.78 -30.57 -0.54
C THR A 35 43.90 -30.93 0.93
N ARG A 36 44.57 -30.08 1.70
CA ARG A 36 44.95 -30.36 3.10
C ARG A 36 43.69 -30.69 3.91
N PRO A 37 43.67 -31.77 4.70
CA PRO A 37 42.53 -32.16 5.56
C PRO A 37 42.08 -31.03 6.50
N VAL A 38 42.94 -30.11 6.85
CA VAL A 38 42.70 -28.90 7.67
C VAL A 38 41.73 -27.92 6.99
N ASP A 39 41.80 -27.72 5.67
CA ASP A 39 40.92 -26.81 4.93
C ASP A 39 39.47 -27.34 4.89
N THR A 40 39.29 -28.64 4.78
CA THR A 40 37.99 -29.28 4.76
C THR A 40 37.29 -29.21 6.11
N ALA A 41 38.00 -29.48 7.21
CA ALA A 41 37.45 -29.36 8.58
C ALA A 41 37.03 -27.91 8.90
N ARG A 42 37.80 -26.92 8.48
CA ARG A 42 37.48 -25.52 8.70
C ARG A 42 36.22 -25.07 7.93
N ARG A 43 36.03 -25.52 6.68
CA ARG A 43 34.83 -25.24 5.89
C ARG A 43 33.58 -25.84 6.55
N TRP A 44 33.63 -27.09 7.01
CA TRP A 44 32.52 -27.72 7.70
C TRP A 44 32.17 -27.02 9.01
N ARG A 45 33.17 -26.52 9.73
CA ARG A 45 32.94 -25.74 10.96
C ARG A 45 32.28 -24.42 10.66
N GLY A 46 32.67 -23.72 9.58
CA GLY A 46 32.04 -22.48 9.12
C GLY A 46 30.59 -22.69 8.68
N LEU A 47 30.30 -23.76 7.94
CA LEU A 47 28.93 -24.13 7.54
C LEU A 47 28.06 -24.49 8.77
N ALA A 48 28.61 -25.24 9.72
CA ALA A 48 27.90 -25.60 10.95
C ALA A 48 27.58 -24.36 11.79
N TRP A 49 28.54 -23.42 11.91
CA TRP A 49 28.35 -22.17 12.59
C TRP A 49 27.24 -21.33 11.91
N TRP A 50 27.34 -21.16 10.61
CA TRP A 50 26.36 -20.42 9.83
C TRP A 50 24.96 -21.02 9.99
N SER A 51 24.82 -22.33 9.93
CA SER A 51 23.52 -23.02 10.13
C SER A 51 22.95 -22.75 11.52
N LEU A 52 23.76 -22.82 12.58
CA LEU A 52 23.34 -22.58 13.94
C LEU A 52 22.95 -21.10 14.15
N PHE A 53 23.73 -20.19 13.57
CA PHE A 53 23.49 -18.76 13.66
C PHE A 53 22.21 -18.34 12.94
N VAL A 54 21.98 -18.83 11.69
CA VAL A 54 20.74 -18.60 10.94
C VAL A 54 19.53 -19.19 11.66
N THR A 55 19.66 -20.37 12.28
CA THR A 55 18.58 -20.97 13.07
C THR A 55 18.25 -20.11 14.31
N GLY A 56 19.27 -19.62 15.01
CA GLY A 56 19.09 -18.71 16.15
C GLY A 56 18.35 -17.43 15.73
N ASN A 57 18.75 -16.85 14.61
CA ASN A 57 18.07 -15.69 14.03
C ASN A 57 16.64 -15.97 13.60
N ALA A 58 16.36 -17.14 13.01
CA ALA A 58 14.99 -17.53 12.66
C ALA A 58 14.09 -17.68 13.91
N ILE A 59 14.65 -18.10 15.05
CA ILE A 59 13.91 -18.14 16.33
C ILE A 59 13.59 -16.71 16.81
N LEU A 60 14.57 -15.79 16.76
CA LEU A 60 14.34 -14.38 17.12
C LEU A 60 13.29 -13.74 16.20
N ALA A 61 13.38 -13.99 14.89
CA ALA A 61 12.41 -13.57 13.89
C ALA A 61 11.00 -14.13 14.17
N ALA A 62 10.92 -15.40 14.62
CA ALA A 62 9.64 -16.02 14.98
C ALA A 62 9.00 -15.33 16.19
N VAL A 63 9.79 -14.95 17.21
CA VAL A 63 9.28 -14.19 18.36
C VAL A 63 8.69 -12.84 17.92
N ILE A 64 9.37 -12.12 17.02
CA ILE A 64 8.90 -10.84 16.47
C ILE A 64 7.58 -11.07 15.69
N THR A 65 7.55 -12.03 14.78
CA THR A 65 6.39 -12.29 13.89
C THR A 65 5.18 -12.80 14.67
N LEU A 66 5.38 -13.65 15.68
CA LEU A 66 4.29 -14.17 16.50
C LEU A 66 3.55 -13.08 17.29
N GLY A 67 4.18 -11.94 17.55
CA GLY A 67 3.52 -10.77 18.14
C GLY A 67 2.36 -10.22 17.29
N ASN A 68 2.36 -10.50 15.98
CA ASN A 68 1.32 -10.06 15.04
C ASN A 68 0.25 -11.13 14.78
N VAL A 69 0.44 -12.36 15.26
CA VAL A 69 -0.52 -13.47 15.06
C VAL A 69 -1.55 -13.46 16.19
N PRO A 70 -2.86 -13.32 15.90
CA PRO A 70 -3.89 -13.43 16.91
C PRO A 70 -4.01 -14.89 17.36
N LEU A 71 -3.38 -15.24 18.48
CA LEU A 71 -3.43 -16.59 19.03
C LEU A 71 -4.82 -16.92 19.62
N ARG A 72 -5.52 -15.90 20.15
CA ARG A 72 -6.93 -16.00 20.56
C ARG A 72 -7.80 -15.35 19.49
N GLY A 73 -8.85 -16.05 19.08
CA GLY A 73 -9.74 -15.56 18.01
C GLY A 73 -9.09 -15.56 16.61
N ASN A 74 -8.11 -16.44 16.38
CA ASN A 74 -7.50 -16.61 15.06
C ASN A 74 -8.58 -16.99 14.03
N PRO A 75 -8.68 -16.30 12.88
CA PRO A 75 -9.71 -16.58 11.88
C PRO A 75 -9.68 -18.03 11.36
N GLY A 76 -8.51 -18.69 11.35
CA GLY A 76 -8.35 -20.10 10.96
C GLY A 76 -8.46 -21.09 12.12
N GLY A 77 -8.84 -20.63 13.33
CA GLY A 77 -8.98 -21.53 14.48
C GLY A 77 -7.75 -22.39 14.76
N GLY A 78 -7.98 -23.61 15.24
CA GLY A 78 -6.89 -24.55 15.52
C GLY A 78 -6.16 -25.06 14.29
N GLN A 79 -6.83 -25.20 13.15
CA GLN A 79 -6.25 -25.65 11.88
C GLN A 79 -5.29 -24.61 11.31
N GLY A 80 -5.69 -23.32 11.31
CA GLY A 80 -4.83 -22.24 10.89
C GLY A 80 -3.57 -22.11 11.77
N LEU A 81 -3.72 -22.23 13.09
CA LEU A 81 -2.58 -22.23 14.01
C LEU A 81 -1.65 -23.43 13.81
N ALA A 82 -2.20 -24.64 13.57
CA ALA A 82 -1.40 -25.84 13.27
C ALA A 82 -0.62 -25.67 11.96
N TYR A 83 -1.23 -25.07 10.95
CA TYR A 83 -0.53 -24.71 9.70
C TYR A 83 0.62 -23.73 9.98
N LEU A 84 0.39 -22.64 10.71
CA LEU A 84 1.42 -21.66 11.06
C LEU A 84 2.59 -22.30 11.82
N ALA A 85 2.34 -23.25 12.71
CA ALA A 85 3.37 -23.96 13.44
C ALA A 85 4.36 -24.70 12.53
N ILE A 86 3.93 -25.08 11.33
CA ILE A 86 4.76 -25.76 10.30
C ILE A 86 5.34 -24.72 9.32
N ALA A 87 4.52 -23.79 8.83
CA ALA A 87 4.90 -22.87 7.77
C ALA A 87 5.84 -21.77 8.25
N LEU A 88 5.60 -21.18 9.43
CA LEU A 88 6.36 -20.05 9.95
C LEU A 88 7.85 -20.36 10.18
N PRO A 89 8.25 -21.47 10.83
CA PRO A 89 9.66 -21.81 10.97
C PRO A 89 10.38 -21.97 9.63
N GLY A 90 9.76 -22.69 8.67
CA GLY A 90 10.31 -22.88 7.34
C GLY A 90 10.47 -21.57 6.58
N HIS A 91 9.48 -20.69 6.66
CA HIS A 91 9.46 -19.37 6.03
C HIS A 91 10.59 -18.47 6.57
N LEU A 92 10.70 -18.33 7.88
CA LEU A 92 11.72 -17.49 8.51
C LEU A 92 13.13 -18.05 8.34
N LEU A 93 13.29 -19.38 8.35
CA LEU A 93 14.56 -20.03 8.01
C LEU A 93 14.99 -19.73 6.58
N ALA A 94 14.03 -19.68 5.63
CA ALA A 94 14.33 -19.32 4.24
C ALA A 94 14.86 -17.89 4.12
N PHE A 95 14.18 -16.92 4.75
CA PHE A 95 14.63 -15.52 4.74
C PHE A 95 15.94 -15.32 5.51
N GLY A 96 16.11 -15.95 6.66
CA GLY A 96 17.37 -15.95 7.40
C GLY A 96 18.52 -16.57 6.60
N ALA A 97 18.26 -17.67 5.89
CA ALA A 97 19.25 -18.28 5.00
C ALA A 97 19.61 -17.36 3.82
N LEU A 98 18.64 -16.67 3.24
CA LEU A 98 18.84 -15.69 2.17
C LEU A 98 19.70 -14.52 2.66
N ALA A 99 19.37 -13.92 3.80
CA ALA A 99 20.15 -12.84 4.42
C ALA A 99 21.57 -13.31 4.80
N GLY A 100 21.70 -14.57 5.20
CA GLY A 100 22.98 -15.20 5.53
C GLY A 100 23.81 -15.71 4.34
N LEU A 101 23.27 -15.72 3.12
CA LEU A 101 23.93 -16.29 1.96
C LEU A 101 25.20 -15.52 1.58
N LEU A 102 25.13 -14.21 1.48
CA LEU A 102 26.29 -13.37 1.17
C LEU A 102 27.40 -13.49 2.21
N PRO A 103 27.14 -13.44 3.53
CA PRO A 103 28.12 -13.74 4.56
C PRO A 103 28.78 -15.10 4.40
N LEU A 104 28.00 -16.13 4.08
CA LEU A 104 28.54 -17.47 3.85
C LEU A 104 29.51 -17.49 2.68
N LEU A 105 29.14 -16.91 1.54
CA LEU A 105 29.97 -16.82 0.35
C LEU A 105 31.26 -16.03 0.61
N LEU A 106 31.17 -14.88 1.29
CA LEU A 106 32.33 -14.06 1.69
C LEU A 106 33.25 -14.83 2.64
N GLY A 107 32.70 -15.52 3.64
CA GLY A 107 33.46 -16.33 4.57
C GLY A 107 34.18 -17.51 3.91
N LEU A 108 33.52 -18.16 2.95
CA LEU A 108 34.12 -19.24 2.15
C LEU A 108 35.22 -18.73 1.20
N TRP A 109 35.02 -17.57 0.58
CA TRP A 109 35.97 -16.95 -0.33
C TRP A 109 37.21 -16.47 0.40
N THR A 110 37.03 -15.70 1.48
CA THR A 110 38.13 -15.17 2.30
C THR A 110 38.77 -16.23 3.20
N ARG A 111 38.13 -17.38 3.37
CA ARG A 111 38.49 -18.43 4.32
C ARG A 111 38.67 -17.90 5.75
N SER A 112 37.95 -16.86 6.11
CA SER A 112 38.03 -16.13 7.39
C SER A 112 36.76 -16.31 8.22
N ALA A 113 36.92 -16.87 9.43
CA ALA A 113 35.84 -16.93 10.40
C ALA A 113 35.39 -15.54 10.87
N ARG A 114 36.33 -14.58 10.94
CA ARG A 114 36.01 -13.19 11.30
C ARG A 114 35.12 -12.53 10.24
N THR A 115 35.49 -12.65 8.95
CA THR A 115 34.70 -12.11 7.84
C THR A 115 33.30 -12.71 7.83
N LEU A 116 33.18 -14.05 7.99
CA LEU A 116 31.89 -14.73 8.09
C LEU A 116 31.05 -14.16 9.25
N SER A 117 31.64 -14.06 10.45
CA SER A 117 30.90 -13.60 11.63
C SER A 117 30.48 -12.14 11.53
N ILE A 118 31.41 -11.24 11.17
CA ILE A 118 31.10 -9.81 11.08
C ILE A 118 30.04 -9.53 10.02
N SER A 119 30.20 -10.07 8.82
CA SER A 119 29.21 -9.88 7.75
C SER A 119 27.87 -10.51 8.08
N ALA A 120 27.86 -11.67 8.76
CA ALA A 120 26.62 -12.32 9.21
C ALA A 120 25.89 -11.50 10.29
N VAL A 121 26.60 -11.00 11.30
CA VAL A 121 26.02 -10.13 12.34
C VAL A 121 25.43 -8.87 11.70
N LEU A 122 26.13 -8.25 10.76
CA LEU A 122 25.64 -7.04 10.09
C LEU A 122 24.38 -7.31 9.28
N LEU A 123 24.34 -8.34 8.42
CA LEU A 123 23.22 -8.58 7.53
C LEU A 123 22.02 -9.22 8.26
N GLN A 124 22.26 -10.10 9.23
CA GLN A 124 21.17 -10.66 10.03
C GLN A 124 20.59 -9.60 10.99
N GLY A 125 21.45 -8.78 11.62
CA GLY A 125 20.96 -7.67 12.44
C GLY A 125 20.14 -6.66 11.64
N LEU A 126 20.56 -6.33 10.40
CA LEU A 126 19.76 -5.48 9.50
C LEU A 126 18.43 -6.14 9.13
N TRP A 127 18.42 -7.44 8.85
CA TRP A 127 17.19 -8.18 8.58
C TRP A 127 16.23 -8.18 9.77
N LEU A 128 16.73 -8.39 11.02
CA LEU A 128 15.89 -8.30 12.21
C LEU A 128 15.36 -6.88 12.46
N CYS A 129 16.17 -5.84 12.22
CA CYS A 129 15.69 -4.45 12.26
C CYS A 129 14.56 -4.21 11.25
N LEU A 130 14.73 -4.67 10.00
CA LEU A 130 13.70 -4.57 8.96
C LEU A 130 12.43 -5.32 9.36
N LEU A 131 12.56 -6.51 9.97
CA LEU A 131 11.43 -7.30 10.44
C LEU A 131 10.69 -6.62 11.60
N LEU A 132 11.39 -5.92 12.49
CA LEU A 132 10.75 -5.12 13.56
C LEU A 132 9.97 -3.93 12.98
N VAL A 133 10.52 -3.24 11.99
CA VAL A 133 9.78 -2.18 11.28
C VAL A 133 8.55 -2.76 10.61
N ASP A 134 8.70 -3.88 9.92
CA ASP A 134 7.60 -4.60 9.29
C ASP A 134 6.49 -5.01 10.29
N ALA A 135 6.89 -5.55 11.44
CA ALA A 135 5.96 -5.92 12.49
C ALA A 135 5.18 -4.71 13.03
N LYS A 136 5.84 -3.54 13.20
CA LYS A 136 5.16 -2.31 13.63
C LYS A 136 4.22 -1.76 12.55
N VAL A 137 4.63 -1.76 11.29
CA VAL A 137 3.77 -1.41 10.15
C VAL A 137 2.55 -2.32 10.10
N PHE A 138 2.75 -3.63 10.25
CA PHE A 138 1.65 -4.59 10.27
C PHE A 138 0.70 -4.36 11.46
N THR A 139 1.22 -4.02 12.63
CA THR A 139 0.38 -3.71 13.81
C THR A 139 -0.54 -2.52 13.56
N LEU A 140 -0.05 -1.48 12.87
CA LEU A 140 -0.80 -0.25 12.61
C LEU A 140 -1.74 -0.38 11.39
N TYR A 141 -1.24 -0.96 10.28
CA TYR A 141 -1.89 -0.90 8.97
C TYR A 141 -2.32 -2.26 8.41
N ARG A 142 -2.06 -3.37 9.11
CA ARG A 142 -2.43 -4.74 8.71
C ARG A 142 -1.87 -5.19 7.36
N PHE A 143 -0.82 -4.57 6.86
CA PHE A 143 -0.04 -5.04 5.71
C PHE A 143 1.46 -5.05 6.02
N HIS A 144 2.19 -5.92 5.35
CA HIS A 144 3.65 -5.98 5.44
C HIS A 144 4.32 -4.95 4.54
N LEU A 145 5.56 -4.58 4.87
CA LEU A 145 6.39 -3.71 4.02
C LEU A 145 6.36 -4.20 2.56
N ASN A 146 6.04 -3.29 1.66
CA ASN A 146 5.89 -3.56 0.24
C ASN A 146 6.53 -2.42 -0.59
N ALA A 147 6.47 -2.54 -1.92
CA ALA A 147 7.05 -1.55 -2.82
C ALA A 147 6.48 -0.14 -2.61
N MET A 148 5.23 -0.01 -2.17
CA MET A 148 4.62 1.29 -1.87
C MET A 148 5.33 1.98 -0.71
N VAL A 149 5.52 1.27 0.43
CA VAL A 149 6.24 1.83 1.59
C VAL A 149 7.66 2.23 1.19
N VAL A 150 8.33 1.39 0.39
CA VAL A 150 9.66 1.69 -0.15
C VAL A 150 9.61 2.97 -1.00
N ASN A 151 8.64 3.11 -1.89
CA ASN A 151 8.47 4.32 -2.71
C ASN A 151 8.17 5.56 -1.87
N MET A 152 7.37 5.46 -0.81
CA MET A 152 7.11 6.56 0.12
C MET A 152 8.39 7.01 0.85
N VAL A 153 9.21 6.05 1.31
CA VAL A 153 10.48 6.33 2.00
C VAL A 153 11.47 7.05 1.07
N PHE A 154 11.66 6.53 -0.16
CA PHE A 154 12.63 7.07 -1.12
C PHE A 154 12.07 8.23 -1.95
N GLY A 155 10.75 8.38 -2.05
CA GLY A 155 10.09 9.48 -2.74
C GLY A 155 9.99 10.78 -1.91
N GLY A 156 10.46 10.79 -0.66
CA GLY A 156 10.47 11.96 0.21
C GLY A 156 9.15 12.24 0.95
N ALA A 157 8.07 11.54 0.63
CA ALA A 157 6.76 11.72 1.29
C ALA A 157 6.76 11.34 2.78
N LEU A 158 7.70 10.47 3.21
CA LEU A 158 7.78 10.04 4.61
C LEU A 158 8.24 11.16 5.56
N GLN A 159 9.05 12.11 5.09
CA GLN A 159 9.59 13.18 5.94
C GLN A 159 8.51 14.13 6.44
N ASP A 160 7.48 14.35 5.63
CA ASP A 160 6.34 15.20 6.00
C ASP A 160 5.32 14.46 6.87
N GLN A 161 5.28 13.13 6.80
CA GLN A 161 4.27 12.29 7.46
C GLN A 161 4.73 11.70 8.80
N VAL A 162 6.04 11.57 9.05
CA VAL A 162 6.59 10.94 10.25
C VAL A 162 7.58 11.88 10.95
N ALA A 163 7.05 12.82 11.74
CA ALA A 163 7.87 13.59 12.66
C ALA A 163 8.19 12.72 13.89
N LEU A 164 9.43 12.23 14.00
CA LEU A 164 9.88 11.49 15.17
C LEU A 164 10.54 12.44 16.16
N SER A 165 10.10 12.38 17.43
CA SER A 165 10.72 13.14 18.52
C SER A 165 12.17 12.68 18.76
N TRP A 166 13.01 13.54 19.36
CA TRP A 166 14.38 13.15 19.70
C TRP A 166 14.41 11.95 20.66
N LYS A 167 13.40 11.81 21.53
CA LYS A 167 13.26 10.67 22.44
C LYS A 167 13.00 9.38 21.67
N THR A 168 12.19 9.44 20.64
CA THR A 168 11.89 8.32 19.73
C THR A 168 13.15 7.90 18.97
N TRP A 169 13.94 8.85 18.47
CA TRP A 169 15.24 8.55 17.84
C TRP A 169 16.22 7.90 18.80
N LEU A 170 16.25 8.35 20.06
CA LEU A 170 17.07 7.71 21.09
C LEU A 170 16.61 6.26 21.36
N GLN A 171 15.31 6.02 21.47
CA GLN A 171 14.76 4.67 21.66
C GLN A 171 15.10 3.76 20.48
N ILE A 172 14.96 4.23 19.24
CA ILE A 172 15.35 3.49 18.02
C ILE A 172 16.86 3.16 18.08
N GLY A 173 17.71 4.13 18.41
CA GLY A 173 19.15 3.93 18.53
C GLY A 173 19.53 2.89 19.60
N LEU A 174 18.87 2.92 20.75
CA LEU A 174 19.05 1.92 21.82
C LEU A 174 18.59 0.52 21.37
N LEU A 175 17.44 0.43 20.70
CA LEU A 175 16.91 -0.83 20.20
C LEU A 175 17.83 -1.45 19.13
N VAL A 176 18.27 -0.65 18.16
CA VAL A 176 19.24 -1.11 17.14
C VAL A 176 20.54 -1.58 17.79
N SER A 177 21.06 -0.82 18.76
CA SER A 177 22.27 -1.20 19.49
C SER A 177 22.09 -2.51 20.27
N ALA A 178 20.93 -2.72 20.89
CA ALA A 178 20.60 -3.95 21.57
C ALA A 178 20.52 -5.15 20.61
N ILE A 179 19.93 -4.97 19.43
CA ILE A 179 19.87 -6.01 18.39
C ILE A 179 21.29 -6.42 17.96
N PHE A 180 22.13 -5.47 17.57
CA PHE A 180 23.50 -5.81 17.15
C PHE A 180 24.36 -6.39 18.27
N THR A 181 24.12 -6.00 19.51
CA THR A 181 24.74 -6.60 20.68
C THR A 181 24.30 -8.06 20.86
N ALA A 182 22.98 -8.32 20.77
CA ALA A 182 22.42 -9.68 20.85
C ALA A 182 22.95 -10.56 19.71
N GLU A 183 23.04 -10.02 18.49
CA GLU A 183 23.63 -10.69 17.33
C GLU A 183 25.10 -11.06 17.56
N GLY A 184 25.88 -10.15 18.11
CA GLY A 184 27.28 -10.40 18.47
C GLY A 184 27.41 -11.49 19.52
N LEU A 185 26.57 -11.46 20.56
CA LEU A 185 26.52 -12.50 21.59
C LEU A 185 26.07 -13.86 21.04
N LEU A 186 25.07 -13.88 20.17
CA LEU A 186 24.62 -15.09 19.48
C LEU A 186 25.74 -15.67 18.60
N ALA A 187 26.41 -14.83 17.83
CA ALA A 187 27.54 -15.23 16.99
C ALA A 187 28.68 -15.86 17.82
N TRP A 188 29.01 -15.23 18.95
CA TRP A 188 30.01 -15.75 19.89
C TRP A 188 29.57 -17.07 20.54
N ALA A 189 28.30 -17.17 20.99
CA ALA A 189 27.75 -18.38 21.54
C ALA A 189 27.77 -19.54 20.54
N CYS A 190 27.42 -19.30 19.29
CA CYS A 190 27.47 -20.29 18.22
C CYS A 190 28.90 -20.85 18.02
N TRP A 191 29.94 -20.01 18.08
CA TRP A 191 31.33 -20.50 18.02
C TRP A 191 31.73 -21.32 19.23
N LYS A 192 31.24 -21.00 20.44
CA LYS A 192 31.51 -21.75 21.66
C LYS A 192 30.80 -23.10 21.73
N LEU A 193 29.57 -23.16 21.23
CA LEU A 193 28.77 -24.39 21.21
C LEU A 193 29.26 -25.43 20.19
N LEU A 194 29.99 -24.98 19.18
CA LEU A 194 30.44 -25.85 18.10
C LEU A 194 31.76 -26.58 18.46
N PRO A 195 31.81 -27.91 18.31
CA PRO A 195 33.06 -28.67 18.41
C PRO A 195 34.07 -28.22 17.35
N ALA A 196 35.36 -28.39 17.62
CA ALA A 196 36.42 -28.04 16.69
C ALA A 196 36.27 -28.73 15.31
N ALA A 197 35.75 -29.96 15.30
CA ALA A 197 35.45 -30.75 14.08
C ALA A 197 34.04 -31.32 14.14
N PRO A 198 33.03 -30.58 13.63
CA PRO A 198 31.65 -31.08 13.62
C PRO A 198 31.53 -32.27 12.66
N ARG A 199 30.78 -33.30 13.09
CA ARG A 199 30.54 -34.48 12.27
C ARG A 199 29.70 -34.09 11.04
N ARG A 200 30.26 -34.20 9.83
CA ARG A 200 29.61 -33.88 8.55
C ARG A 200 28.17 -34.41 8.46
N ARG A 201 27.93 -35.66 8.89
CA ARG A 201 26.62 -36.30 8.90
C ARG A 201 25.59 -35.48 9.71
N ARG A 202 25.96 -34.97 10.90
CA ARG A 202 25.05 -34.16 11.73
C ARG A 202 24.71 -32.82 11.07
N VAL A 203 25.66 -32.14 10.44
CA VAL A 203 25.43 -30.91 9.70
C VAL A 203 24.48 -31.14 8.53
N LEU A 204 24.71 -32.20 7.75
CA LEU A 204 23.81 -32.58 6.63
C LEU A 204 22.42 -32.99 7.11
N GLN A 205 22.31 -33.67 8.23
CA GLN A 205 21.00 -34.03 8.83
C GLN A 205 20.24 -32.76 9.28
N ALA A 206 20.91 -31.83 9.94
CA ALA A 206 20.30 -30.54 10.31
C ALA A 206 19.79 -29.78 9.06
N TRP A 207 20.61 -29.73 8.02
CA TRP A 207 20.22 -29.15 6.73
C TRP A 207 19.02 -29.84 6.09
N ALA A 208 19.00 -31.18 6.10
CA ALA A 208 17.88 -31.94 5.59
C ALA A 208 16.57 -31.62 6.33
N VAL A 209 16.63 -31.44 7.66
CA VAL A 209 15.46 -31.02 8.47
C VAL A 209 15.00 -29.61 8.06
N VAL A 210 15.92 -28.65 7.91
CA VAL A 210 15.57 -27.29 7.46
C VAL A 210 14.90 -27.32 6.09
N VAL A 211 15.48 -28.05 5.12
CA VAL A 211 14.91 -28.18 3.78
C VAL A 211 13.54 -28.86 3.81
N LEU A 212 13.37 -29.89 4.66
CA LEU A 212 12.08 -30.58 4.83
C LEU A 212 11.02 -29.66 5.45
N LEU A 213 11.38 -28.82 6.42
CA LEU A 213 10.45 -27.84 6.99
C LEU A 213 10.04 -26.79 5.95
N MET A 214 11.01 -26.27 5.21
CA MET A 214 10.72 -25.32 4.11
C MET A 214 9.83 -25.95 3.05
N ALA A 215 10.18 -27.14 2.56
CA ALA A 215 9.41 -27.86 1.54
C ALA A 215 8.03 -28.26 2.06
N GLY A 216 7.95 -28.76 3.31
CA GLY A 216 6.70 -29.15 3.96
C GLY A 216 5.72 -27.99 4.09
N GLY A 217 6.19 -26.80 4.50
CA GLY A 217 5.40 -25.58 4.53
C GLY A 217 4.84 -25.20 3.16
N GLN A 218 5.67 -25.25 2.11
CA GLN A 218 5.24 -24.91 0.74
C GLN A 218 4.30 -25.96 0.14
N VAL A 219 4.51 -27.24 0.41
CA VAL A 219 3.60 -28.33 -0.03
C VAL A 219 2.25 -28.19 0.65
N ALA A 220 2.23 -27.94 1.98
CA ALA A 220 1.00 -27.69 2.71
C ALA A 220 0.27 -26.45 2.14
N THR A 221 1.00 -25.37 1.88
CA THR A 221 0.48 -24.15 1.23
C THR A 221 -0.20 -24.48 -0.11
N ALA A 222 0.50 -25.18 -1.01
CA ALA A 222 -0.04 -25.56 -2.33
C ALA A 222 -1.26 -26.47 -2.25
N TYR A 223 -1.30 -27.37 -1.26
CA TYR A 223 -2.42 -28.28 -1.03
C TYR A 223 -3.67 -27.51 -0.54
N TYR A 224 -3.52 -26.68 0.49
CA TYR A 224 -4.65 -25.91 1.04
C TYR A 224 -5.16 -24.84 0.06
N ASP A 225 -4.24 -24.19 -0.71
CA ASP A 225 -4.63 -23.30 -1.81
C ASP A 225 -5.47 -24.05 -2.88
N ALA A 226 -5.05 -25.24 -3.26
CA ALA A 226 -5.78 -26.03 -4.25
C ALA A 226 -7.15 -26.49 -3.75
N ARG A 227 -7.30 -26.73 -2.46
CA ARG A 227 -8.61 -27.03 -1.83
C ARG A 227 -9.49 -25.80 -1.67
N GLY A 228 -8.92 -24.61 -1.65
CA GLY A 228 -9.64 -23.38 -1.32
C GLY A 228 -9.94 -23.23 0.17
N ASP A 229 -9.11 -23.82 1.04
CA ASP A 229 -9.27 -23.82 2.49
C ASP A 229 -8.94 -22.41 3.03
N ARG A 230 -10.00 -21.62 3.29
CA ARG A 230 -9.90 -20.20 3.69
C ARG A 230 -9.22 -20.03 5.04
N ASP A 231 -9.41 -20.93 5.96
CA ASP A 231 -8.89 -20.85 7.32
C ASP A 231 -7.35 -20.91 7.32
N VAL A 232 -6.80 -21.75 6.45
CA VAL A 232 -5.34 -21.87 6.26
C VAL A 232 -4.80 -20.74 5.40
N ILE A 233 -5.47 -20.39 4.30
CA ILE A 233 -4.98 -19.35 3.38
C ILE A 233 -4.96 -17.98 4.06
N ALA A 234 -5.91 -17.66 4.94
CA ALA A 234 -5.93 -16.44 5.74
C ALA A 234 -4.66 -16.25 6.60
N GLN A 235 -3.99 -17.34 6.97
CA GLN A 235 -2.76 -17.27 7.75
C GLN A 235 -1.56 -16.69 6.97
N TRP A 236 -1.61 -16.68 5.64
CA TRP A 236 -0.54 -16.08 4.84
C TRP A 236 -0.41 -14.58 5.05
N ASN A 237 -1.49 -13.92 5.48
CA ASN A 237 -1.46 -12.50 5.82
C ASN A 237 -0.58 -12.18 7.04
N TYR A 238 -0.25 -13.16 7.88
CA TYR A 238 0.63 -13.00 9.05
C TYR A 238 2.10 -13.35 8.77
N LEU A 239 2.41 -13.86 7.56
CA LEU A 239 3.77 -14.20 7.17
C LEU A 239 4.42 -13.01 6.43
N PRO A 240 5.48 -12.39 6.98
CA PRO A 240 6.16 -11.28 6.31
C PRO A 240 6.59 -11.66 4.90
N TRP A 241 6.25 -10.83 3.90
CA TRP A 241 6.60 -11.03 2.49
C TRP A 241 6.21 -12.40 1.92
N ALA A 242 5.09 -12.97 2.39
CA ALA A 242 4.62 -14.27 1.95
C ALA A 242 4.51 -14.35 0.42
N GLN A 243 5.16 -15.36 -0.15
CA GLN A 243 5.09 -15.75 -1.56
C GLN A 243 4.63 -17.21 -1.63
N PRO A 244 3.33 -17.48 -1.47
CA PRO A 244 2.82 -18.84 -1.46
C PRO A 244 2.99 -19.49 -2.83
N ILE A 245 3.50 -20.72 -2.85
CA ILE A 245 3.55 -21.52 -4.07
C ILE A 245 2.14 -22.04 -4.34
N THR A 246 1.57 -21.66 -5.48
CA THR A 246 0.28 -22.15 -5.94
C THR A 246 0.47 -23.23 -6.98
N ALA A 247 -0.28 -24.33 -6.87
CA ALA A 247 -0.18 -25.47 -7.77
C ALA A 247 -1.55 -26.04 -8.15
N LYS A 248 -2.58 -25.18 -8.28
CA LYS A 248 -3.99 -25.56 -8.50
C LYS A 248 -4.17 -26.55 -9.66
N SER A 249 -3.51 -26.28 -10.79
CA SER A 249 -3.61 -27.16 -11.97
C SER A 249 -2.98 -28.54 -11.76
N PHE A 250 -1.85 -28.61 -11.05
CA PHE A 250 -1.19 -29.86 -10.70
C PHE A 250 -2.00 -30.66 -9.68
N MET A 251 -2.46 -30.01 -8.61
CA MET A 251 -3.26 -30.62 -7.55
C MET A 251 -4.59 -31.16 -8.08
N ARG A 252 -5.22 -30.48 -9.02
CA ARG A 252 -6.44 -30.94 -9.70
C ARG A 252 -6.20 -32.24 -10.48
N ARG A 253 -5.03 -32.39 -11.11
CA ARG A 253 -4.65 -33.69 -11.78
C ARG A 253 -4.46 -34.84 -10.79
N LEU A 254 -4.14 -34.50 -9.53
CA LEU A 254 -4.02 -35.49 -8.43
C LEU A 254 -5.36 -35.77 -7.74
N GLY A 255 -6.48 -35.24 -8.25
CA GLY A 255 -7.82 -35.45 -7.70
C GLY A 255 -8.22 -34.56 -6.54
N VAL A 256 -7.43 -33.51 -6.26
CA VAL A 256 -7.81 -32.49 -5.26
C VAL A 256 -8.94 -31.63 -5.82
N VAL A 257 -10.12 -31.75 -5.24
CA VAL A 257 -11.31 -30.96 -5.60
C VAL A 257 -11.23 -29.62 -4.87
N SER A 258 -11.34 -28.54 -5.62
CA SER A 258 -11.41 -27.17 -5.09
C SER A 258 -12.85 -26.81 -4.79
N GLU A 259 -13.10 -26.21 -3.66
CA GLU A 259 -14.37 -25.50 -3.42
C GLU A 259 -14.48 -24.29 -4.36
N PRO A 260 -15.68 -24.00 -4.89
CA PRO A 260 -15.88 -22.80 -5.70
C PRO A 260 -15.50 -21.55 -4.93
N GLN A 261 -14.48 -20.85 -5.38
CA GLN A 261 -14.09 -19.56 -4.79
C GLN A 261 -14.85 -18.46 -5.49
N VAL A 262 -15.60 -17.68 -4.72
CA VAL A 262 -16.17 -16.41 -5.18
C VAL A 262 -15.07 -15.37 -5.01
N GLY A 263 -14.34 -15.09 -6.09
CA GLY A 263 -13.31 -14.05 -6.13
C GLY A 263 -13.73 -12.87 -6.99
N LEU A 264 -13.22 -11.69 -6.69
CA LEU A 264 -13.33 -10.55 -7.60
C LEU A 264 -12.22 -10.62 -8.66
N PRO A 265 -12.45 -10.09 -9.88
CA PRO A 265 -11.43 -10.09 -10.92
C PRO A 265 -10.21 -9.28 -10.46
N ASP A 266 -9.03 -9.78 -10.79
CA ASP A 266 -7.80 -8.99 -10.72
C ASP A 266 -7.42 -8.53 -12.14
N PRO A 267 -7.82 -7.35 -12.52
CA PRO A 267 -7.79 -6.88 -13.87
C PRO A 267 -6.59 -6.00 -14.20
N ARG A 268 -5.54 -6.00 -13.36
CA ARG A 268 -4.39 -5.08 -13.42
C ARG A 268 -3.66 -4.99 -14.77
N HIS A 269 -3.86 -5.96 -15.66
CA HIS A 269 -3.16 -6.03 -16.95
C HIS A 269 -4.11 -6.11 -18.17
N ALA A 270 -5.41 -5.86 -17.98
CA ALA A 270 -6.35 -5.83 -19.09
C ALA A 270 -6.31 -4.46 -19.80
N GLN A 271 -6.33 -4.47 -21.11
CA GLN A 271 -6.42 -3.26 -21.94
C GLN A 271 -7.70 -2.48 -21.60
N LEU A 272 -7.58 -1.17 -21.46
CA LEU A 272 -8.71 -0.29 -21.19
C LEU A 272 -9.50 0.02 -22.46
N LEU A 273 -10.82 -0.08 -22.32
CA LEU A 273 -11.80 0.46 -23.26
C LEU A 273 -12.55 1.62 -22.56
N TYR A 274 -11.88 2.75 -22.43
CA TYR A 274 -12.42 3.87 -21.64
C TYR A 274 -12.17 5.21 -22.35
N PRO A 275 -13.20 6.06 -22.51
CA PRO A 275 -14.63 5.74 -22.36
C PRO A 275 -15.11 4.77 -23.42
N LEU A 276 -16.30 4.11 -23.23
CA LEU A 276 -16.86 3.16 -24.20
C LEU A 276 -17.31 3.85 -25.50
N GLN A 277 -17.72 5.11 -25.41
CA GLN A 277 -18.12 5.94 -26.53
C GLN A 277 -17.51 7.33 -26.39
N PRO A 278 -17.19 8.03 -27.50
CA PRO A 278 -16.80 9.43 -27.46
C PRO A 278 -17.86 10.28 -26.73
N LEU A 279 -17.43 11.13 -25.82
CA LEU A 279 -18.34 11.94 -25.03
C LEU A 279 -18.89 13.11 -25.85
N ARG A 280 -20.19 13.37 -25.68
CA ARG A 280 -20.91 14.50 -26.28
C ARG A 280 -21.45 15.36 -25.15
N CYS A 281 -20.74 16.46 -24.89
CA CYS A 281 -21.02 17.33 -23.77
C CYS A 281 -21.07 18.79 -24.27
N GLN A 282 -22.22 19.42 -24.12
CA GLN A 282 -22.40 20.84 -24.42
C GLN A 282 -23.37 21.47 -23.43
N ASN A 283 -22.95 22.52 -22.76
CA ASN A 283 -23.82 23.33 -21.93
C ASN A 283 -23.60 24.82 -22.24
N PRO A 284 -24.62 25.55 -22.76
CA PRO A 284 -24.52 27.01 -22.94
C PRO A 284 -24.31 27.75 -21.59
N HIS A 285 -24.99 27.30 -20.54
CA HIS A 285 -24.77 27.76 -19.20
C HIS A 285 -23.67 26.94 -18.52
N ARG A 286 -22.51 27.56 -18.33
CA ARG A 286 -21.30 26.93 -17.80
C ARG A 286 -21.06 27.44 -16.37
N PRO A 287 -21.68 26.83 -15.33
CA PRO A 287 -21.50 27.27 -13.96
C PRO A 287 -20.05 27.08 -13.52
N ASN A 288 -19.56 27.94 -12.65
CA ASN A 288 -18.29 27.71 -11.99
C ASN A 288 -18.39 26.50 -11.07
N VAL A 289 -17.25 25.86 -10.78
CA VAL A 289 -17.19 24.69 -9.89
C VAL A 289 -16.04 24.87 -8.91
N LEU A 290 -16.33 24.79 -7.64
CA LEU A 290 -15.35 24.73 -6.55
C LEU A 290 -15.43 23.37 -5.86
N MET A 291 -14.37 22.61 -5.93
CA MET A 291 -14.23 21.32 -5.26
C MET A 291 -13.17 21.42 -4.17
N VAL A 292 -13.59 21.39 -2.92
CA VAL A 292 -12.71 21.42 -1.73
C VAL A 292 -12.68 20.01 -1.13
N VAL A 293 -11.50 19.42 -1.11
CA VAL A 293 -11.29 18.10 -0.51
C VAL A 293 -10.32 18.24 0.66
N LEU A 294 -10.72 17.75 1.82
CA LEU A 294 -9.87 17.67 3.00
C LEU A 294 -9.34 16.25 3.15
N GLU A 295 -8.04 16.13 3.33
CA GLU A 295 -7.38 14.84 3.58
C GLU A 295 -7.91 14.18 4.85
N SER A 296 -8.22 12.88 4.81
CA SER A 296 -8.60 12.07 5.98
C SER A 296 -9.81 12.61 6.78
N LEU A 297 -10.82 13.19 6.10
CA LEU A 297 -11.94 13.86 6.78
C LEU A 297 -13.03 12.90 7.21
N ARG A 298 -13.22 12.74 8.51
CA ARG A 298 -14.28 11.90 9.11
C ARG A 298 -15.67 12.51 8.94
N HIS A 299 -16.64 11.66 8.65
CA HIS A 299 -18.05 12.07 8.58
C HIS A 299 -18.56 12.73 9.87
N ASP A 300 -18.18 12.23 11.05
CA ASP A 300 -18.62 12.74 12.35
C ASP A 300 -17.96 14.08 12.74
N ALA A 301 -17.04 14.59 11.95
CA ALA A 301 -16.48 15.91 12.08
C ALA A 301 -17.43 17.01 11.59
N LEU A 302 -18.41 16.71 10.75
CA LEU A 302 -19.38 17.68 10.23
C LEU A 302 -20.36 18.13 11.32
N THR A 303 -19.88 18.92 12.24
CA THR A 303 -20.65 19.54 13.34
C THR A 303 -20.39 21.05 13.38
N ALA A 304 -21.32 21.81 13.94
CA ALA A 304 -21.12 23.26 14.09
C ALA A 304 -19.93 23.64 15.01
N GLU A 305 -19.51 22.71 15.87
CA GLU A 305 -18.32 22.89 16.73
C GLU A 305 -17.02 22.69 15.97
N VAL A 306 -16.91 21.59 15.18
CA VAL A 306 -15.66 21.20 14.50
C VAL A 306 -15.54 21.87 13.14
N MET A 307 -16.63 21.96 12.37
CA MET A 307 -16.67 22.54 11.01
C MET A 307 -17.76 23.60 10.89
N PRO A 308 -17.65 24.75 11.56
CA PRO A 308 -18.70 25.79 11.59
C PRO A 308 -19.03 26.32 10.19
N ASN A 309 -18.04 26.51 9.31
CA ASN A 309 -18.26 27.11 7.97
C ASN A 309 -18.94 26.11 7.03
N THR A 310 -18.46 24.86 6.98
CA THR A 310 -19.09 23.78 6.20
C THR A 310 -20.46 23.43 6.73
N SER A 311 -20.67 23.45 8.07
CA SER A 311 -21.99 23.23 8.68
C SER A 311 -22.97 24.36 8.33
N ALA A 312 -22.53 25.58 8.22
CA ALA A 312 -23.36 26.69 7.75
C ALA A 312 -23.72 26.53 6.26
N LEU A 313 -22.77 26.14 5.41
CA LEU A 313 -23.05 25.79 4.00
C LEU A 313 -24.09 24.67 3.89
N ALA A 314 -23.99 23.65 4.74
CA ALA A 314 -24.87 22.48 4.75
C ALA A 314 -26.35 22.84 4.98
N GLN A 315 -26.67 23.98 5.57
CA GLN A 315 -28.05 24.45 5.76
C GLN A 315 -28.75 24.80 4.43
N SER A 316 -27.96 25.23 3.43
CA SER A 316 -28.44 25.59 2.09
C SER A 316 -28.03 24.62 1.00
N ALA A 317 -27.36 23.53 1.35
CA ALA A 317 -26.79 22.55 0.44
C ALA A 317 -27.53 21.20 0.53
N ARG A 318 -27.21 20.30 -0.39
CA ARG A 318 -27.58 18.88 -0.30
C ARG A 318 -26.50 18.16 0.50
N VAL A 319 -26.89 17.44 1.54
CA VAL A 319 -26.00 16.67 2.41
C VAL A 319 -26.31 15.19 2.25
N TYR A 320 -25.30 14.40 1.94
CA TYR A 320 -25.43 12.94 1.76
C TYR A 320 -24.91 12.24 3.02
N ASP A 321 -25.85 11.84 3.90
CA ASP A 321 -25.51 11.31 5.23
C ASP A 321 -24.81 9.94 5.19
N ARG A 322 -24.95 9.20 4.08
CA ARG A 322 -24.31 7.89 3.89
C ARG A 322 -23.42 7.91 2.64
N HIS A 323 -22.46 8.82 2.63
CA HIS A 323 -21.50 8.92 1.54
C HIS A 323 -20.18 8.26 1.90
N PHE A 324 -19.67 7.45 0.98
CA PHE A 324 -18.47 6.64 1.19
C PHE A 324 -17.41 6.92 0.14
N SER A 325 -16.16 6.99 0.59
CA SER A 325 -15.00 6.96 -0.28
C SER A 325 -14.91 5.63 -1.05
N THR A 326 -14.26 5.65 -2.20
CA THR A 326 -13.93 4.46 -3.01
C THR A 326 -12.73 3.69 -2.48
N GLY A 327 -12.15 4.14 -1.37
CA GLY A 327 -11.10 3.44 -0.67
C GLY A 327 -10.66 4.16 0.59
N ASN A 328 -9.86 3.50 1.40
CA ASN A 328 -9.34 4.00 2.65
C ASN A 328 -7.92 4.57 2.53
N ALA A 329 -7.59 5.10 1.37
CA ALA A 329 -6.32 5.75 1.06
C ALA A 329 -6.55 6.84 0.03
N THR A 330 -5.78 7.92 0.10
CA THR A 330 -5.82 9.08 -0.81
C THR A 330 -5.83 8.67 -2.28
N ARG A 331 -4.99 7.69 -2.65
CA ARG A 331 -4.95 7.14 -4.01
C ARG A 331 -6.34 6.76 -4.53
N TYR A 332 -7.09 6.02 -3.74
CA TYR A 332 -8.36 5.44 -4.17
C TYR A 332 -9.53 6.39 -3.95
N GLY A 333 -9.49 7.20 -2.90
CA GLY A 333 -10.49 8.23 -2.62
C GLY A 333 -10.53 9.29 -3.71
N LEU A 334 -9.41 9.96 -3.96
CA LEU A 334 -9.30 10.95 -5.04
C LEU A 334 -9.53 10.33 -6.42
N PHE A 335 -9.12 9.07 -6.64
CA PHE A 335 -9.40 8.40 -7.91
C PHE A 335 -10.90 8.32 -8.19
N GLY A 336 -11.69 7.90 -7.21
CA GLY A 336 -13.16 7.87 -7.33
C GLY A 336 -13.75 9.24 -7.62
N LEU A 337 -13.32 10.27 -6.87
CA LEU A 337 -13.77 11.64 -7.04
C LEU A 337 -13.43 12.25 -8.41
N LEU A 338 -12.31 11.85 -9.00
CA LEU A 338 -11.82 12.48 -10.23
C LEU A 338 -12.17 11.69 -11.51
N TYR A 339 -12.40 10.36 -11.39
CA TYR A 339 -12.75 9.53 -12.55
C TYR A 339 -14.21 9.05 -12.55
N GLY A 340 -14.86 8.98 -11.40
CA GLY A 340 -16.16 8.30 -11.27
C GLY A 340 -16.05 6.78 -11.42
N LEU A 341 -14.92 6.19 -10.99
CA LEU A 341 -14.57 4.77 -11.13
C LEU A 341 -14.03 4.20 -9.82
N PRO A 342 -14.18 2.88 -9.56
CA PRO A 342 -13.53 2.25 -8.41
C PRO A 342 -12.02 2.18 -8.60
N GLY A 343 -11.28 2.19 -7.49
CA GLY A 343 -9.82 2.19 -7.45
C GLY A 343 -9.14 1.03 -8.18
N GLY A 344 -9.87 -0.05 -8.46
CA GLY A 344 -9.37 -1.19 -9.24
C GLY A 344 -8.87 -0.84 -10.64
N TYR A 345 -9.24 0.32 -11.19
CA TYR A 345 -8.75 0.82 -12.49
C TYR A 345 -7.45 1.61 -12.38
N TRP A 346 -7.00 1.96 -11.19
CA TRP A 346 -5.81 2.79 -10.99
C TRP A 346 -4.60 2.35 -11.81
N GLN A 347 -4.21 1.08 -11.69
CA GLN A 347 -2.99 0.60 -12.34
C GLN A 347 -3.08 0.70 -13.87
N SER A 348 -4.23 0.34 -14.45
CA SER A 348 -4.43 0.43 -15.89
C SER A 348 -4.41 1.88 -16.39
N MET A 349 -5.00 2.83 -15.62
CA MET A 349 -4.93 4.27 -15.96
C MET A 349 -3.50 4.80 -15.87
N LEU A 350 -2.73 4.35 -14.88
CA LEU A 350 -1.32 4.72 -14.72
C LEU A 350 -0.45 4.16 -15.84
N ASP A 351 -0.62 2.88 -16.20
CA ASP A 351 0.15 2.23 -17.25
C ASP A 351 -0.08 2.88 -18.63
N GLU A 352 -1.32 3.28 -18.91
CA GLU A 352 -1.69 3.99 -20.14
C GLU A 352 -1.53 5.51 -20.04
N GLN A 353 -1.19 6.06 -18.89
CA GLN A 353 -1.15 7.50 -18.57
C GLN A 353 -2.41 8.23 -19.05
N ARG A 354 -3.57 7.64 -18.78
CA ARG A 354 -4.87 8.11 -19.26
C ARG A 354 -5.50 9.04 -18.23
N GLY A 355 -5.66 10.32 -18.60
CA GLY A 355 -6.27 11.36 -17.76
C GLY A 355 -7.78 11.17 -17.56
N SER A 356 -8.32 11.93 -16.61
CA SER A 356 -9.76 11.94 -16.32
C SER A 356 -10.56 12.59 -17.47
N GLN A 357 -11.66 11.95 -17.85
CA GLN A 357 -12.60 12.52 -18.82
C GLN A 357 -13.22 13.84 -18.36
N LEU A 358 -13.31 14.07 -17.05
CA LEU A 358 -13.79 15.32 -16.47
C LEU A 358 -12.93 16.50 -16.95
N PHE A 359 -11.61 16.41 -16.82
CA PHE A 359 -10.70 17.50 -17.21
C PHE A 359 -10.65 17.71 -18.73
N GLN A 360 -10.79 16.64 -19.51
CA GLN A 360 -10.86 16.74 -20.96
C GLN A 360 -12.12 17.50 -21.40
N VAL A 361 -13.29 17.20 -20.81
CA VAL A 361 -14.55 17.88 -21.12
C VAL A 361 -14.53 19.34 -20.65
N LEU A 362 -14.03 19.61 -19.45
CA LEU A 362 -13.87 20.98 -18.95
C LEU A 362 -12.99 21.82 -19.88
N GLY A 363 -11.84 21.28 -20.30
CA GLY A 363 -10.95 21.96 -21.24
C GLY A 363 -11.61 22.20 -22.63
N GLN A 364 -12.35 21.22 -23.15
CA GLN A 364 -13.10 21.37 -24.43
C GLN A 364 -14.18 22.46 -24.34
N GLN A 365 -14.78 22.66 -23.16
CA GLN A 365 -15.77 23.71 -22.92
C GLN A 365 -15.15 25.07 -22.52
N GLY A 366 -13.83 25.18 -22.50
CA GLY A 366 -13.12 26.43 -22.27
C GLY A 366 -13.06 26.89 -20.83
N TYR A 367 -13.16 25.96 -19.87
CA TYR A 367 -12.94 26.27 -18.46
C TYR A 367 -11.46 26.58 -18.19
N ASP A 368 -11.20 27.58 -17.37
CA ASP A 368 -9.91 27.72 -16.73
C ASP A 368 -9.83 26.70 -15.56
N LEU A 369 -8.76 25.92 -15.52
CA LEU A 369 -8.56 24.88 -14.50
C LEU A 369 -7.55 25.36 -13.46
N HIS A 370 -7.98 25.48 -12.22
CA HIS A 370 -7.17 25.88 -11.07
C HIS A 370 -7.03 24.69 -10.13
N LEU A 371 -5.93 23.92 -10.28
CA LEU A 371 -5.74 22.63 -9.64
C LEU A 371 -4.64 22.74 -8.59
N TYR A 372 -5.01 22.71 -7.31
CA TYR A 372 -4.11 22.93 -6.19
C TYR A 372 -4.07 21.74 -5.22
N GLY A 373 -2.86 21.24 -4.92
CA GLY A 373 -2.60 20.27 -3.85
C GLY A 373 -1.65 20.84 -2.81
N SER A 374 -1.98 20.72 -1.54
CA SER A 374 -1.08 21.07 -0.43
C SER A 374 0.07 20.03 -0.35
N ALA A 375 -0.26 18.75 -0.38
CA ALA A 375 0.70 17.66 -0.53
C ALA A 375 1.09 17.43 -1.99
N PRO A 376 2.26 16.84 -2.24
CA PRO A 376 2.69 16.48 -3.59
C PRO A 376 1.76 15.45 -4.25
N LEU A 377 1.12 15.82 -5.37
CA LEU A 377 0.22 14.95 -6.12
C LEU A 377 0.94 14.08 -7.18
N TYR A 378 2.26 13.92 -7.08
CA TYR A 378 3.05 12.95 -7.85
C TYR A 378 3.35 11.67 -7.06
N SER A 379 3.04 11.64 -5.76
CA SER A 379 3.11 10.45 -4.91
C SER A 379 1.92 10.44 -3.93
N PRO A 380 0.87 9.67 -4.27
CA PRO A 380 0.69 8.77 -5.43
C PRO A 380 0.56 9.53 -6.78
N GLU A 381 0.83 8.83 -7.88
CA GLU A 381 1.08 9.34 -9.23
C GLU A 381 -0.17 9.98 -9.90
N PHE A 382 -0.78 11.00 -9.28
CA PHE A 382 -1.94 11.71 -9.83
C PHE A 382 -1.59 12.56 -11.05
N ASP A 383 -0.35 13.07 -11.12
CA ASP A 383 0.19 13.78 -12.28
C ASP A 383 0.31 12.91 -13.53
N ARG A 384 0.30 11.59 -13.37
CA ARG A 384 0.37 10.59 -14.44
C ARG A 384 -0.92 9.79 -14.61
N THR A 385 -1.92 10.08 -13.78
CA THR A 385 -3.27 9.51 -13.84
C THR A 385 -4.28 10.63 -14.03
N ALA A 386 -5.06 11.02 -13.03
CA ALA A 386 -6.17 11.95 -13.16
C ALA A 386 -5.81 13.27 -13.87
N PHE A 387 -4.64 13.82 -13.59
CA PHE A 387 -4.15 15.08 -14.15
C PHE A 387 -3.19 14.90 -15.34
N ALA A 388 -3.06 13.70 -15.92
CA ALA A 388 -2.09 13.43 -16.98
C ALA A 388 -2.20 14.40 -18.16
N ASP A 389 -3.41 14.77 -18.56
CA ASP A 389 -3.69 15.67 -19.69
C ASP A 389 -3.57 17.16 -19.32
N VAL A 390 -3.57 17.49 -18.03
CA VAL A 390 -3.58 18.87 -17.50
C VAL A 390 -2.46 19.11 -16.49
N ARG A 391 -1.41 18.31 -16.53
CA ARG A 391 -0.28 18.33 -15.58
C ARG A 391 0.34 19.71 -15.38
N ASN A 392 0.41 20.53 -16.45
CA ASN A 392 0.95 21.87 -16.41
C ASN A 392 0.06 22.87 -15.66
N GLN A 393 -1.15 22.50 -15.28
CA GLN A 393 -2.10 23.31 -14.51
C GLN A 393 -2.18 22.85 -13.04
N LEU A 394 -1.40 21.81 -12.68
CA LEU A 394 -1.33 21.30 -11.33
C LEU A 394 -0.29 22.07 -10.54
N HIS A 395 -0.74 22.75 -9.48
CA HIS A 395 0.08 23.53 -8.58
C HIS A 395 0.18 22.87 -7.20
N GLN A 396 1.35 23.01 -6.59
CA GLN A 396 1.61 22.47 -5.26
C GLN A 396 1.91 23.60 -4.29
N GLY A 397 1.60 23.36 -3.02
CA GLY A 397 1.99 24.28 -1.95
C GLY A 397 3.51 24.43 -1.85
N PRO A 398 4.01 25.59 -1.35
CA PRO A 398 5.44 25.82 -1.17
C PRO A 398 6.06 24.76 -0.25
N SER A 399 7.10 24.07 -0.73
CA SER A 399 7.71 22.92 -0.03
C SER A 399 8.42 23.28 1.28
N GLU A 400 8.76 24.55 1.46
CA GLU A 400 9.39 25.08 2.68
C GLU A 400 8.41 25.30 3.84
N LEU A 401 7.11 25.19 3.60
CA LEU A 401 6.05 25.38 4.62
C LEU A 401 5.55 24.04 5.14
N GLY A 402 5.10 24.01 6.40
CA GLY A 402 4.30 22.93 6.95
C GLY A 402 2.94 22.81 6.24
N SER A 403 2.20 21.69 6.47
CA SER A 403 0.90 21.47 5.82
C SER A 403 -0.06 22.63 6.01
N GLU A 404 -0.14 23.19 7.23
CA GLU A 404 -1.00 24.33 7.55
C GLU A 404 -0.62 25.62 6.78
N GLY A 405 0.66 25.81 6.54
CA GLY A 405 1.17 26.92 5.75
C GLY A 405 0.92 26.72 4.27
N ARG A 406 1.11 25.51 3.76
CA ARG A 406 0.81 25.12 2.38
C ARG A 406 -0.68 25.27 2.07
N ASP A 407 -1.57 24.79 2.95
CA ASP A 407 -3.02 24.92 2.81
C ASP A 407 -3.43 26.39 2.64
N ARG A 408 -2.93 27.26 3.51
CA ARG A 408 -3.20 28.69 3.41
C ARG A 408 -2.68 29.32 2.12
N ALA A 409 -1.49 28.91 1.68
CA ALA A 409 -0.87 29.46 0.48
C ALA A 409 -1.65 29.06 -0.79
N ILE A 410 -2.07 27.79 -0.91
CA ILE A 410 -2.83 27.33 -2.08
C ILE A 410 -4.24 27.92 -2.12
N VAL A 411 -4.88 28.13 -0.96
CA VAL A 411 -6.18 28.80 -0.86
C VAL A 411 -6.06 30.25 -1.35
N ALA A 412 -5.03 30.98 -0.93
CA ALA A 412 -4.79 32.35 -1.38
C ALA A 412 -4.49 32.43 -2.89
N SER A 413 -3.73 31.47 -3.44
CA SER A 413 -3.46 31.38 -4.87
C SER A 413 -4.73 31.09 -5.66
N LEU A 414 -5.56 30.14 -5.20
CA LEU A 414 -6.84 29.82 -5.85
C LEU A 414 -7.78 31.05 -5.89
N GLN A 415 -7.88 31.81 -4.79
CA GLN A 415 -8.67 33.07 -4.77
C GLN A 415 -8.19 34.05 -5.82
N GLN A 416 -6.87 34.21 -5.99
CA GLN A 416 -6.31 35.11 -7.00
C GLN A 416 -6.62 34.66 -8.43
N ASP A 417 -6.53 33.35 -8.68
CA ASP A 417 -6.81 32.78 -10.01
C ASP A 417 -8.30 32.87 -10.36
N ILE A 418 -9.20 32.65 -9.37
CA ILE A 418 -10.65 32.87 -9.56
C ILE A 418 -10.92 34.30 -9.99
N ARG A 419 -10.31 35.29 -9.32
CA ARG A 419 -10.46 36.74 -9.73
C ARG A 419 -9.96 36.99 -11.14
N THR A 420 -8.88 36.34 -11.55
CA THR A 420 -8.32 36.45 -12.90
C THR A 420 -9.27 35.88 -13.94
N SER A 421 -9.84 34.68 -13.72
CA SER A 421 -10.82 34.09 -14.61
C SER A 421 -12.11 34.92 -14.70
N GLN A 422 -12.56 35.48 -13.57
CA GLN A 422 -13.73 36.37 -13.55
C GLN A 422 -13.49 37.64 -14.37
N ALA A 423 -12.33 38.28 -14.21
CA ALA A 423 -11.97 39.45 -15.01
C ALA A 423 -11.90 39.14 -16.51
N ALA A 424 -11.59 37.91 -16.88
CA ALA A 424 -11.58 37.38 -18.26
C ALA A 424 -12.95 36.88 -18.74
N HIS A 425 -13.99 36.89 -17.92
CA HIS A 425 -15.33 36.34 -18.17
C HIS A 425 -15.30 34.87 -18.60
N LYS A 426 -14.43 34.08 -18.00
CA LYS A 426 -14.29 32.64 -18.26
C LYS A 426 -14.88 31.81 -17.15
N PRO A 427 -15.58 30.71 -17.47
CA PRO A 427 -15.94 29.73 -16.46
C PRO A 427 -14.67 29.07 -15.91
N TRP A 428 -14.69 28.67 -14.65
CA TRP A 428 -13.53 28.05 -14.00
C TRP A 428 -13.94 26.83 -13.19
N PHE A 429 -12.97 25.91 -13.07
CA PHE A 429 -13.03 24.76 -12.18
C PHE A 429 -11.86 24.86 -11.19
N GLY A 430 -12.17 25.08 -9.91
CA GLY A 430 -11.22 25.11 -8.83
C GLY A 430 -11.23 23.77 -8.07
N PHE A 431 -10.08 23.13 -7.99
CA PHE A 431 -9.83 21.97 -7.13
C PHE A 431 -8.78 22.36 -6.11
N VAL A 432 -9.10 22.19 -4.83
CA VAL A 432 -8.13 22.39 -3.74
C VAL A 432 -8.16 21.20 -2.79
N PHE A 433 -6.97 20.61 -2.57
CA PHE A 433 -6.76 19.48 -1.67
C PHE A 433 -5.93 19.92 -0.48
N LEU A 434 -6.57 19.99 0.71
CA LEU A 434 -5.99 20.46 1.97
C LEU A 434 -5.42 19.28 2.76
N ASP A 435 -4.21 19.46 3.32
CA ASP A 435 -3.40 18.39 3.95
C ASP A 435 -3.24 18.56 5.48
N SER A 436 -3.69 19.66 6.07
CA SER A 436 -3.55 19.90 7.52
C SER A 436 -4.22 18.85 8.40
N THR A 437 -5.24 18.17 7.88
CA THR A 437 -6.02 17.14 8.55
C THR A 437 -5.39 15.74 8.45
N HIS A 438 -4.33 15.57 7.64
CA HIS A 438 -3.49 14.38 7.63
C HIS A 438 -2.63 14.28 8.89
N ALA A 439 -2.37 13.08 9.38
CA ALA A 439 -1.46 12.87 10.49
C ALA A 439 -0.04 13.44 10.18
N PRO A 440 0.59 14.16 11.10
CA PRO A 440 0.30 14.31 12.54
C PRO A 440 -0.62 15.49 12.91
N TYR A 441 -1.56 15.89 12.04
CA TYR A 441 -2.62 16.88 12.27
C TYR A 441 -2.07 18.29 12.58
N HIS A 442 -1.71 18.99 11.52
CA HIS A 442 -1.05 20.30 11.60
C HIS A 442 -2.04 21.47 11.73
N MET A 443 -1.66 22.44 12.51
CA MET A 443 -2.34 23.72 12.66
C MET A 443 -1.31 24.82 12.98
N PRO A 444 -1.61 26.11 12.74
CA PRO A 444 -0.70 27.18 13.07
C PRO A 444 -0.29 27.19 14.54
N ALA A 445 0.95 27.60 14.80
CA ALA A 445 1.42 27.73 16.17
C ALA A 445 0.53 28.69 16.98
N GLY A 446 0.10 28.23 18.18
CA GLY A 446 -0.81 28.99 19.04
C GLY A 446 -2.29 28.93 18.62
N TYR A 447 -2.65 28.09 17.65
CA TYR A 447 -4.06 27.88 17.30
C TYR A 447 -4.82 27.32 18.52
N PRO A 448 -5.99 27.88 18.89
CA PRO A 448 -6.71 27.42 20.08
C PRO A 448 -7.13 25.96 19.97
N ALA A 449 -6.86 25.16 21.00
CA ALA A 449 -7.35 23.80 21.08
C ALA A 449 -8.88 23.81 21.17
N LEU A 450 -9.53 23.03 20.32
CA LEU A 450 -10.98 22.89 20.30
C LEU A 450 -11.48 22.13 21.55
N ALA A 451 -10.71 21.15 22.01
CA ALA A 451 -10.98 20.37 23.21
C ALA A 451 -9.68 19.94 23.91
N THR A 452 -9.78 19.64 25.21
CA THR A 452 -8.66 19.18 26.05
C THR A 452 -9.03 17.87 26.75
N PRO A 453 -8.03 16.95 26.97
CA PRO A 453 -6.62 17.08 26.63
C PRO A 453 -6.37 16.99 25.12
N MET A 454 -5.37 17.71 24.60
CA MET A 454 -4.93 17.64 23.22
C MET A 454 -3.47 17.20 23.15
N ALA A 455 -3.17 16.26 22.27
CA ALA A 455 -1.80 15.81 22.06
C ALA A 455 -0.92 16.94 21.49
N GLY A 456 0.26 17.16 22.09
CA GLY A 456 1.23 18.12 21.58
C GLY A 456 1.91 17.60 20.31
N GLU A 457 2.29 16.34 20.32
CA GLU A 457 2.89 15.61 19.19
C GLU A 457 2.24 14.23 19.07
N ILE A 458 2.17 13.70 17.85
CA ILE A 458 1.69 12.34 17.60
C ILE A 458 2.88 11.39 17.67
N ASP A 459 2.81 10.41 18.57
CA ASP A 459 3.81 9.35 18.72
C ASP A 459 3.22 7.99 18.34
N PHE A 460 3.37 7.62 17.06
CA PHE A 460 2.84 6.36 16.51
C PHE A 460 3.37 5.09 17.20
N LEU A 461 4.49 5.18 17.94
CA LEU A 461 5.02 4.03 18.68
C LEU A 461 4.21 3.69 19.93
N LYS A 462 3.44 4.66 20.46
CA LYS A 462 2.58 4.47 21.62
C LYS A 462 1.23 3.84 21.28
N PHE A 463 0.82 3.88 20.03
CA PHE A 463 -0.47 3.33 19.61
C PHE A 463 -0.53 1.83 19.84
N GLY A 464 -1.59 1.40 20.49
CA GLY A 464 -1.86 0.03 20.88
C GLY A 464 -3.31 -0.12 21.34
N PRO A 465 -3.75 -1.36 21.68
CA PRO A 465 -5.15 -1.62 22.02
C PRO A 465 -5.63 -0.87 23.27
N GLU A 466 -4.73 -0.55 24.21
CA GLU A 466 -5.04 0.10 25.50
C GLU A 466 -4.76 1.62 25.48
N HIS A 467 -4.32 2.18 24.32
CA HIS A 467 -4.03 3.60 24.23
C HIS A 467 -5.33 4.42 24.20
N ASP A 468 -5.44 5.44 25.06
CA ASP A 468 -6.55 6.39 25.03
C ASP A 468 -6.42 7.32 23.80
N PRO A 469 -7.34 7.27 22.83
CA PRO A 469 -7.26 8.08 21.63
C PRO A 469 -7.66 9.55 21.82
N THR A 470 -8.21 9.92 22.98
CA THR A 470 -8.81 11.23 23.22
C THR A 470 -7.88 12.39 22.90
N PRO A 471 -6.60 12.41 23.31
CA PRO A 471 -5.72 13.53 23.03
C PRO A 471 -5.44 13.70 21.53
N GLU A 472 -5.25 12.60 20.79
CA GLU A 472 -4.99 12.58 19.36
C GLU A 472 -6.24 12.98 18.56
N LEU A 473 -7.40 12.47 18.94
CA LEU A 473 -8.69 12.83 18.33
C LEU A 473 -9.00 14.32 18.52
N ASN A 474 -8.71 14.87 19.69
CA ASN A 474 -8.89 16.32 19.93
C ASN A 474 -7.91 17.17 19.10
N ARG A 475 -6.68 16.69 18.89
CA ARG A 475 -5.73 17.33 17.97
C ARG A 475 -6.23 17.28 16.52
N TYR A 476 -6.70 16.13 16.06
CA TYR A 476 -7.31 15.96 14.76
C TYR A 476 -8.49 16.92 14.55
N ARG A 477 -9.44 16.97 15.48
CA ARG A 477 -10.61 17.87 15.41
C ARG A 477 -10.18 19.35 15.36
N THR A 478 -9.11 19.71 16.07
CA THR A 478 -8.56 21.07 16.01
C THR A 478 -7.96 21.37 14.64
N ALA A 479 -7.27 20.43 14.01
CA ALA A 479 -6.74 20.59 12.65
C ALA A 479 -7.89 20.66 11.62
N VAL A 480 -8.96 19.87 11.78
CA VAL A 480 -10.17 19.97 10.94
C VAL A 480 -10.82 21.36 11.08
N HIS A 481 -10.93 21.86 12.30
CA HIS A 481 -11.47 23.20 12.55
C HIS A 481 -10.63 24.30 11.86
N TYR A 482 -9.31 24.17 11.88
CA TYR A 482 -8.42 25.05 11.14
C TYR A 482 -8.66 24.94 9.62
N ALA A 483 -8.70 23.74 9.06
CA ALA A 483 -8.95 23.55 7.63
C ALA A 483 -10.34 24.07 7.21
N ASP A 484 -11.37 23.90 8.05
CA ASP A 484 -12.69 24.47 7.82
C ASP A 484 -12.69 26.01 7.83
N SER A 485 -11.79 26.67 8.58
CA SER A 485 -11.63 28.12 8.50
C SER A 485 -11.13 28.59 7.13
N LEU A 486 -10.32 27.76 6.45
CA LEU A 486 -9.88 28.02 5.08
C LEU A 486 -11.00 27.79 4.07
N VAL A 487 -11.86 26.77 4.29
CA VAL A 487 -13.11 26.62 3.54
C VAL A 487 -13.98 27.87 3.69
N GLY A 488 -14.15 28.37 4.92
CA GLY A 488 -14.85 29.62 5.19
C GLY A 488 -14.30 30.81 4.39
N THR A 489 -12.97 30.95 4.34
CA THR A 489 -12.29 31.99 3.55
C THR A 489 -12.65 31.91 2.05
N LEU A 490 -12.73 30.75 1.46
CA LEU A 490 -13.15 30.55 0.06
C LEU A 490 -14.63 30.91 -0.13
N LEU A 491 -15.51 30.45 0.77
CA LEU A 491 -16.94 30.71 0.68
C LEU A 491 -17.25 32.21 0.83
N ASP A 492 -16.55 32.91 1.73
CA ASP A 492 -16.71 34.33 1.94
C ASP A 492 -16.22 35.15 0.73
N ASP A 493 -15.12 34.71 0.11
CA ASP A 493 -14.61 35.37 -1.11
C ASP A 493 -15.60 35.18 -2.30
N LEU A 494 -16.22 33.99 -2.46
CA LEU A 494 -17.26 33.78 -3.46
C LEU A 494 -18.46 34.72 -3.23
N ARG A 495 -18.93 34.85 -1.98
CA ARG A 495 -20.04 35.74 -1.64
C ARG A 495 -19.66 37.20 -1.90
N ALA A 496 -18.47 37.62 -1.49
CA ALA A 496 -17.99 39.02 -1.69
C ALA A 496 -17.90 39.38 -3.17
N GLN A 497 -17.66 38.42 -4.06
CA GLN A 497 -17.62 38.61 -5.50
C GLN A 497 -19.00 38.38 -6.18
N GLY A 498 -20.05 37.99 -5.44
CA GLY A 498 -21.36 37.67 -5.98
C GLY A 498 -21.37 36.38 -6.84
N LEU A 499 -20.43 35.47 -6.62
CA LEU A 499 -20.25 34.23 -7.38
C LEU A 499 -21.00 33.02 -6.79
N ASP A 500 -21.47 33.15 -5.57
CA ASP A 500 -22.14 32.06 -4.83
C ASP A 500 -23.39 31.54 -5.52
N GLN A 501 -24.08 32.40 -6.32
CA GLN A 501 -25.29 32.03 -7.07
C GLN A 501 -25.00 31.36 -8.42
N ASP A 502 -23.76 31.31 -8.86
CA ASP A 502 -23.35 30.68 -10.14
C ASP A 502 -22.18 29.68 -9.97
N THR A 503 -21.90 29.30 -8.74
CA THR A 503 -20.82 28.36 -8.41
C THR A 503 -21.37 27.11 -7.71
N ILE A 504 -21.13 25.96 -8.30
CA ILE A 504 -21.34 24.65 -7.66
C ILE A 504 -20.19 24.46 -6.67
N VAL A 505 -20.50 24.23 -5.38
CA VAL A 505 -19.50 23.99 -4.35
C VAL A 505 -19.66 22.59 -3.77
N LEU A 506 -18.59 21.80 -3.83
CA LEU A 506 -18.46 20.53 -3.13
C LEU A 506 -17.44 20.65 -2.02
N VAL A 507 -17.81 20.27 -0.79
CA VAL A 507 -16.88 20.05 0.33
C VAL A 507 -16.99 18.59 0.77
N THR A 508 -15.87 17.87 0.77
CA THR A 508 -15.81 16.44 1.13
C THR A 508 -14.42 16.06 1.64
N GLY A 509 -14.26 14.81 2.12
CA GLY A 509 -12.96 14.19 2.36
C GLY A 509 -12.61 13.22 1.23
N ASP A 510 -11.35 12.86 1.10
CA ASP A 510 -10.93 11.78 0.21
C ASP A 510 -11.18 10.39 0.83
N HIS A 511 -10.93 10.22 2.12
CA HIS A 511 -11.31 9.11 3.00
C HIS A 511 -11.39 9.63 4.44
N ALA A 512 -11.67 8.74 5.40
CA ALA A 512 -11.73 9.09 6.82
C ALA A 512 -10.53 8.54 7.61
N GLU A 513 -10.49 8.77 8.93
CA GLU A 513 -9.37 8.50 9.83
C GLU A 513 -9.87 7.82 11.10
N GLU A 514 -9.30 6.68 11.48
CA GLU A 514 -9.72 5.91 12.66
C GLU A 514 -8.79 6.11 13.86
N PHE A 515 -9.38 6.25 15.03
CA PHE A 515 -8.70 6.41 16.32
C PHE A 515 -9.03 5.26 17.27
N ASN A 516 -8.86 4.03 16.81
CA ASN A 516 -9.23 2.80 17.54
C ASN A 516 -10.73 2.77 17.96
N ASP A 517 -11.59 3.40 17.17
CA ASP A 517 -13.02 3.57 17.46
C ASP A 517 -13.75 2.24 17.68
N LEU A 518 -13.32 1.19 17.01
CA LEU A 518 -13.86 -0.16 17.14
C LEU A 518 -13.22 -0.99 18.25
N ALA A 519 -12.22 -0.46 18.97
CA ALA A 519 -11.40 -1.16 19.97
C ALA A 519 -10.69 -2.42 19.40
N LEU A 520 -10.40 -2.42 18.09
CA LEU A 520 -9.75 -3.50 17.37
C LEU A 520 -8.27 -3.19 17.03
N ASN A 521 -7.73 -2.14 17.64
CA ASN A 521 -6.37 -1.65 17.44
C ASN A 521 -6.10 -1.23 15.97
N TYR A 522 -7.03 -0.46 15.38
CA TYR A 522 -6.85 0.23 14.11
C TYR A 522 -6.63 1.73 14.35
N TRP A 523 -5.62 2.28 13.71
CA TRP A 523 -5.18 3.66 13.85
C TRP A 523 -4.90 4.25 12.49
N GLY A 524 -5.40 5.47 12.24
CA GLY A 524 -5.23 6.10 10.95
C GLY A 524 -6.18 5.53 9.89
N HIS A 525 -5.65 5.38 8.69
CA HIS A 525 -6.36 4.83 7.53
C HIS A 525 -5.56 3.64 6.94
N ASN A 526 -6.00 3.03 5.84
CA ASN A 526 -5.40 1.85 5.20
C ASN A 526 -5.57 0.50 5.94
N GLY A 527 -6.14 0.48 7.15
CA GLY A 527 -6.19 -0.72 7.99
C GLY A 527 -7.42 -1.59 7.79
N ASN A 528 -8.59 -0.99 7.53
CA ASN A 528 -9.87 -1.68 7.40
C ASN A 528 -10.86 -0.94 6.49
N PHE A 529 -12.08 -1.48 6.34
CA PHE A 529 -13.15 -0.90 5.52
C PHE A 529 -14.37 -0.51 6.36
N SER A 530 -14.16 -0.13 7.62
CA SER A 530 -15.21 0.38 8.50
C SER A 530 -15.68 1.78 8.07
N ASP A 531 -16.77 2.23 8.67
CA ASP A 531 -17.28 3.59 8.46
C ASP A 531 -16.24 4.65 8.92
N TYR A 532 -15.42 4.33 9.93
CA TYR A 532 -14.38 5.23 10.45
C TYR A 532 -13.22 5.48 9.49
N GLN A 533 -13.04 4.66 8.45
CA GLN A 533 -12.03 4.88 7.42
C GLN A 533 -12.62 5.22 6.04
N LEU A 534 -13.94 5.02 5.83
CA LEU A 534 -14.56 5.18 4.53
C LEU A 534 -15.64 6.26 4.46
N GLN A 535 -16.39 6.50 5.56
CA GLN A 535 -17.51 7.44 5.53
C GLN A 535 -17.00 8.86 5.72
N VAL A 536 -17.31 9.72 4.75
CA VAL A 536 -16.88 11.12 4.70
C VAL A 536 -18.09 12.05 4.60
N PRO A 537 -17.99 13.32 5.02
CA PRO A 537 -19.00 14.32 4.70
C PRO A 537 -19.07 14.52 3.18
N PHE A 538 -20.27 14.76 2.67
CA PHE A 538 -20.44 15.18 1.28
C PHE A 538 -21.50 16.27 1.24
N VAL A 539 -21.02 17.52 1.20
CA VAL A 539 -21.83 18.72 1.22
C VAL A 539 -21.78 19.37 -0.16
N LEU A 540 -22.90 19.32 -0.87
CA LEU A 540 -23.01 19.77 -2.25
C LEU A 540 -23.98 20.96 -2.35
N HIS A 541 -23.43 22.17 -2.44
CA HIS A 541 -24.20 23.34 -2.82
C HIS A 541 -24.30 23.40 -4.35
N TRP A 542 -25.53 23.42 -4.83
CA TRP A 542 -25.80 23.51 -6.26
C TRP A 542 -26.83 24.62 -6.49
N PRO A 543 -26.47 25.77 -7.09
CA PRO A 543 -27.35 26.87 -7.32
C PRO A 543 -28.67 26.43 -8.01
N GLY A 544 -29.80 26.88 -7.50
CA GLY A 544 -31.12 26.53 -8.03
C GLY A 544 -31.64 25.14 -7.72
N ARG A 545 -30.91 24.27 -6.99
CA ARG A 545 -31.34 22.89 -6.67
C ARG A 545 -31.93 22.70 -5.27
N GLY A 546 -31.89 23.73 -4.43
CA GLY A 546 -32.39 23.68 -3.05
C GLY A 546 -31.58 22.79 -2.11
N SER A 547 -31.88 22.89 -0.80
CA SER A 547 -31.25 22.07 0.23
C SER A 547 -32.00 20.74 0.41
N ALA A 548 -31.28 19.67 0.75
CA ALA A 548 -31.83 18.35 1.09
C ALA A 548 -30.87 17.55 1.97
N ARG A 549 -31.40 16.66 2.78
CA ARG A 549 -30.63 15.60 3.42
C ARG A 549 -30.97 14.26 2.79
N GLU A 550 -29.95 13.59 2.28
CA GLU A 550 -30.10 12.34 1.52
C GLU A 550 -29.56 11.17 2.35
N SER A 551 -30.41 10.24 2.70
CA SER A 551 -30.05 9.04 3.46
C SER A 551 -29.65 7.85 2.59
N ARG A 552 -29.74 7.98 1.25
CA ARG A 552 -29.30 6.94 0.33
C ARG A 552 -27.78 6.71 0.42
N THR A 553 -27.36 5.47 0.19
CA THR A 553 -25.95 5.14 0.05
C THR A 553 -25.39 5.73 -1.24
N SER A 554 -24.38 6.57 -1.13
CA SER A 554 -23.65 7.21 -2.24
C SER A 554 -22.16 7.02 -2.10
N SER A 555 -21.43 7.27 -3.18
CA SER A 555 -19.97 7.05 -3.27
C SER A 555 -19.30 8.16 -4.07
N HIS A 556 -18.01 8.32 -3.88
CA HIS A 556 -17.17 9.21 -4.68
C HIS A 556 -17.34 9.02 -6.20
N GLU A 557 -17.64 7.79 -6.64
CA GLU A 557 -17.91 7.51 -8.04
C GLU A 557 -19.09 8.32 -8.62
N ASP A 558 -19.99 8.82 -7.78
CA ASP A 558 -21.24 9.47 -8.19
C ASP A 558 -21.04 10.95 -8.54
N TRP A 559 -19.93 11.57 -8.10
CA TRP A 559 -19.65 12.98 -8.34
C TRP A 559 -19.44 13.30 -9.83
N VAL A 560 -18.50 12.62 -10.48
CA VAL A 560 -18.16 12.88 -11.88
C VAL A 560 -19.37 12.72 -12.80
N PRO A 561 -20.13 11.62 -12.80
CA PRO A 561 -21.27 11.45 -13.68
C PRO A 561 -22.38 12.49 -13.41
N THR A 562 -22.58 12.91 -12.15
CA THR A 562 -23.54 13.96 -11.80
C THR A 562 -23.10 15.31 -12.36
N LEU A 563 -21.85 15.70 -12.14
CA LEU A 563 -21.32 16.97 -12.64
C LEU A 563 -21.34 17.02 -14.17
N MET A 564 -20.86 15.96 -14.82
CA MET A 564 -20.82 15.88 -16.29
C MET A 564 -22.21 15.96 -16.90
N ARG A 565 -23.19 15.30 -16.32
CA ARG A 565 -24.58 15.34 -16.83
C ARG A 565 -25.22 16.70 -16.65
N HIS A 566 -25.18 17.26 -15.46
CA HIS A 566 -26.01 18.43 -15.09
C HIS A 566 -25.29 19.77 -15.27
N ALA A 567 -23.96 19.83 -15.09
CA ALA A 567 -23.19 21.05 -15.26
C ALA A 567 -22.51 21.15 -16.63
N LEU A 568 -22.07 20.02 -17.19
CA LEU A 568 -21.34 20.02 -18.46
C LEU A 568 -22.21 19.53 -19.65
N GLY A 569 -23.48 19.15 -19.39
CA GLY A 569 -24.44 18.79 -20.44
C GLY A 569 -24.06 17.55 -21.25
N CYS A 570 -23.48 16.54 -20.62
CA CYS A 570 -23.13 15.29 -21.28
C CYS A 570 -24.39 14.42 -21.51
N GLU A 571 -24.67 14.07 -22.76
CA GLU A 571 -25.82 13.27 -23.16
C GLU A 571 -25.59 11.76 -23.12
N ASN A 572 -24.34 11.33 -23.05
CA ASN A 572 -23.96 9.93 -23.01
C ASN A 572 -24.62 9.18 -21.85
N ALA A 573 -24.84 7.88 -22.02
CA ALA A 573 -25.18 7.03 -20.87
C ALA A 573 -24.05 7.11 -19.82
N LEU A 574 -24.39 7.21 -18.53
CA LEU A 574 -23.37 7.30 -17.46
C LEU A 574 -22.43 6.09 -17.52
N THR A 575 -22.97 4.93 -17.92
CA THR A 575 -22.24 3.67 -18.09
C THR A 575 -21.16 3.69 -19.16
N ASP A 576 -21.14 4.71 -20.02
CA ASP A 576 -20.09 4.86 -21.03
C ASP A 576 -18.77 5.37 -20.45
N PHE A 577 -18.80 6.03 -19.29
CA PHE A 577 -17.62 6.67 -18.71
C PHE A 577 -17.53 6.59 -17.18
N SER A 578 -18.53 6.02 -16.50
CA SER A 578 -18.54 5.91 -15.04
C SER A 578 -19.21 4.61 -14.57
N THR A 579 -18.92 4.21 -13.35
CA THR A 579 -19.63 3.19 -12.57
C THR A 579 -20.57 3.80 -11.54
N GLY A 580 -20.46 5.11 -11.34
CA GLY A 580 -21.26 5.89 -10.40
C GLY A 580 -22.71 6.10 -10.84
N GLN A 581 -23.50 6.65 -9.93
CA GLN A 581 -24.90 7.01 -10.11
C GLN A 581 -25.05 8.54 -10.15
N ASP A 582 -26.17 9.00 -10.68
CA ASP A 582 -26.52 10.42 -10.64
C ASP A 582 -27.05 10.78 -9.24
N LEU A 583 -26.34 11.68 -8.55
CA LEU A 583 -26.71 12.16 -7.21
C LEU A 583 -28.00 12.99 -7.20
N LEU A 584 -28.41 13.55 -8.32
CA LEU A 584 -29.61 14.37 -8.44
C LEU A 584 -30.83 13.61 -8.99
N ALA A 585 -30.64 12.36 -9.41
CA ALA A 585 -31.73 11.48 -9.80
C ALA A 585 -32.45 10.91 -8.58
N GLU A 586 -33.67 10.40 -8.78
CA GLU A 586 -34.40 9.68 -7.75
C GLU A 586 -33.56 8.52 -7.18
N PRO A 587 -33.58 8.30 -5.85
CA PRO A 587 -32.82 7.23 -5.23
C PRO A 587 -33.17 5.86 -5.82
N GLY A 588 -32.15 5.13 -6.24
CA GLY A 588 -32.27 3.71 -6.58
C GLY A 588 -32.46 2.83 -5.34
N GLY A 589 -32.54 1.52 -5.53
CA GLY A 589 -32.52 0.54 -4.45
C GLY A 589 -31.16 0.45 -3.74
N GLU A 590 -31.03 -0.53 -2.85
CA GLU A 590 -29.79 -0.82 -2.14
C GLU A 590 -28.65 -1.10 -3.11
N ARG A 591 -27.46 -0.58 -2.80
CA ARG A 591 -26.30 -0.55 -3.68
C ARG A 591 -25.10 -1.24 -3.06
N ALA A 592 -24.41 -2.05 -3.83
CA ALA A 592 -23.11 -2.56 -3.49
C ALA A 592 -22.02 -1.54 -3.88
N LEU A 593 -21.10 -1.23 -2.96
CA LEU A 593 -19.95 -0.35 -3.18
C LEU A 593 -18.67 -1.17 -3.23
N VAL A 594 -17.86 -0.94 -4.24
CA VAL A 594 -16.50 -1.47 -4.33
C VAL A 594 -15.54 -0.48 -3.70
N VAL A 595 -14.80 -0.91 -2.69
CA VAL A 595 -13.84 -0.07 -1.97
C VAL A 595 -12.46 -0.73 -1.96
N GLU A 596 -11.42 0.06 -2.15
CA GLU A 596 -10.04 -0.42 -2.34
C GLU A 596 -9.15 -0.03 -1.15
N SER A 597 -8.16 -0.87 -0.91
CA SER A 597 -6.99 -0.58 -0.07
C SER A 597 -5.72 -1.06 -0.77
N TRP A 598 -4.55 -0.82 -0.19
CA TRP A 598 -3.27 -1.21 -0.77
C TRP A 598 -3.10 -2.72 -0.99
N SER A 599 -3.68 -3.54 -0.12
CA SER A 599 -3.51 -4.99 -0.12
C SER A 599 -4.81 -5.78 -0.22
N GLN A 600 -5.94 -5.10 -0.13
CA GLN A 600 -7.26 -5.72 -0.04
C GLN A 600 -8.28 -4.89 -0.83
N ARG A 601 -9.40 -5.52 -1.11
CA ARG A 601 -10.60 -4.90 -1.69
C ARG A 601 -11.80 -5.34 -0.89
N ALA A 602 -12.81 -4.50 -0.76
CA ALA A 602 -14.05 -4.93 -0.16
C ALA A 602 -15.26 -4.57 -1.03
N VAL A 603 -16.34 -5.32 -0.82
CA VAL A 603 -17.66 -4.99 -1.31
C VAL A 603 -18.54 -4.73 -0.10
N ARG A 604 -19.02 -3.50 0.03
CA ARG A 604 -20.00 -3.12 1.06
C ARG A 604 -21.39 -3.26 0.49
N HIS A 605 -22.26 -4.00 1.17
CA HIS A 605 -23.66 -4.17 0.77
C HIS A 605 -24.53 -4.38 2.01
N GLY A 606 -25.53 -3.55 2.20
CA GLY A 606 -26.36 -3.58 3.38
C GLY A 606 -25.57 -3.39 4.68
N ASN A 607 -25.72 -4.33 5.57
CA ASN A 607 -25.03 -4.37 6.85
C ASN A 607 -23.79 -5.30 6.83
N ALA A 608 -23.31 -5.66 5.65
CA ALA A 608 -22.15 -6.55 5.51
C ALA A 608 -21.01 -5.91 4.71
N ILE A 609 -19.79 -6.28 5.07
CA ILE A 609 -18.55 -5.91 4.39
C ILE A 609 -17.86 -7.22 4.00
N TYR A 610 -17.74 -7.46 2.70
CA TYR A 610 -17.05 -8.63 2.16
C TYR A 610 -15.64 -8.24 1.75
N VAL A 611 -14.64 -8.60 2.56
CA VAL A 611 -13.24 -8.26 2.32
C VAL A 611 -12.57 -9.36 1.53
N PHE A 612 -11.94 -9.00 0.42
CA PHE A 612 -11.15 -9.88 -0.45
C PHE A 612 -9.68 -9.52 -0.32
N ASP A 613 -8.87 -10.47 0.12
CA ASP A 613 -7.43 -10.28 0.22
C ASP A 613 -6.71 -10.53 -1.13
N LYS A 614 -5.42 -10.23 -1.16
CA LYS A 614 -4.56 -10.44 -2.35
C LYS A 614 -4.43 -11.90 -2.78
N PHE A 615 -4.85 -12.84 -1.95
CA PHE A 615 -4.82 -14.28 -2.23
C PHE A 615 -6.18 -14.80 -2.72
N GLY A 616 -7.19 -13.92 -2.79
CA GLY A 616 -8.54 -14.24 -3.25
C GLY A 616 -9.45 -14.84 -2.19
N ASN A 617 -9.08 -14.74 -0.90
CA ASN A 617 -9.99 -15.13 0.18
C ASN A 617 -11.04 -14.05 0.39
N ALA A 618 -12.26 -14.45 0.69
CA ALA A 618 -13.35 -13.57 1.07
C ALA A 618 -13.71 -13.79 2.54
N THR A 619 -13.76 -12.70 3.30
CA THR A 619 -14.22 -12.69 4.69
C THR A 619 -15.46 -11.80 4.79
N ALA A 620 -16.56 -12.31 5.35
CA ALA A 620 -17.75 -11.53 5.64
C ALA A 620 -17.63 -10.93 7.04
N LEU A 621 -17.89 -9.62 7.16
CA LEU A 621 -17.82 -8.84 8.39
C LEU A 621 -19.11 -8.03 8.55
N ASP A 622 -19.50 -7.73 9.80
CA ASP A 622 -20.53 -6.74 10.08
C ASP A 622 -19.95 -5.29 10.04
N LEU A 623 -20.79 -4.29 10.25
CA LEU A 623 -20.34 -2.89 10.24
C LEU A 623 -19.46 -2.52 11.45
N GLN A 624 -19.41 -3.34 12.49
CA GLN A 624 -18.46 -3.26 13.60
C GLN A 624 -17.19 -4.04 13.36
N TYR A 625 -17.00 -4.47 12.11
CA TYR A 625 -15.81 -5.21 11.63
C TYR A 625 -15.59 -6.55 12.34
N ARG A 626 -16.66 -7.17 12.84
CA ARG A 626 -16.64 -8.51 13.46
C ARG A 626 -17.00 -9.56 12.42
N ALA A 627 -16.31 -10.69 12.48
CA ALA A 627 -16.53 -11.78 11.53
C ALA A 627 -17.98 -12.31 11.62
N LEU A 628 -18.59 -12.53 10.45
CA LEU A 628 -19.86 -13.21 10.26
C LEU A 628 -19.57 -14.65 9.82
N PRO A 629 -19.37 -15.59 10.75
CA PRO A 629 -19.00 -16.96 10.42
C PRO A 629 -20.13 -17.60 9.59
N GLN A 630 -19.74 -18.40 8.60
CA GLN A 630 -20.63 -19.12 7.67
C GLN A 630 -21.43 -18.24 6.69
N GLN A 631 -21.27 -16.95 6.65
CA GLN A 631 -21.90 -16.10 5.65
C GLN A 631 -21.03 -16.03 4.40
N ALA A 632 -21.49 -16.63 3.32
CA ALA A 632 -20.87 -16.42 2.00
C ALA A 632 -21.15 -14.99 1.51
N PRO A 633 -20.26 -14.41 0.68
CA PRO A 633 -20.53 -13.13 0.04
C PRO A 633 -21.85 -13.17 -0.74
N ASP A 634 -22.64 -12.10 -0.62
CA ASP A 634 -23.90 -11.95 -1.36
C ASP A 634 -23.62 -12.00 -2.88
N ALA A 635 -24.28 -12.92 -3.57
CA ALA A 635 -24.04 -13.16 -4.99
C ALA A 635 -24.39 -11.93 -5.86
N THR A 636 -25.40 -11.15 -5.47
CA THR A 636 -25.79 -9.92 -6.17
C THR A 636 -24.74 -8.83 -5.97
N ALA A 637 -24.27 -8.63 -4.74
CA ALA A 637 -23.22 -7.69 -4.42
C ALA A 637 -21.91 -8.01 -5.18
N VAL A 638 -21.52 -9.29 -5.21
CA VAL A 638 -20.31 -9.73 -5.92
C VAL A 638 -20.47 -9.54 -7.44
N ARG A 639 -21.64 -9.85 -8.01
CA ARG A 639 -21.90 -9.64 -9.44
C ARG A 639 -21.83 -8.15 -9.78
N THR A 640 -22.45 -7.27 -9.00
CA THR A 640 -22.40 -5.82 -9.21
C THR A 640 -20.96 -5.30 -9.14
N ALA A 641 -20.18 -5.78 -8.16
CA ALA A 641 -18.77 -5.44 -8.05
C ALA A 641 -17.96 -5.95 -9.25
N TRP A 642 -18.24 -7.18 -9.71
CA TRP A 642 -17.61 -7.74 -10.90
C TRP A 642 -17.90 -6.88 -12.14
N GLU A 643 -19.17 -6.51 -12.36
CA GLU A 643 -19.58 -5.65 -13.46
C GLU A 643 -18.90 -4.28 -13.42
N ALA A 644 -18.83 -3.66 -12.23
CA ALA A 644 -18.14 -2.39 -12.04
C ALA A 644 -16.65 -2.49 -12.38
N LEU A 645 -15.95 -3.54 -11.94
CA LEU A 645 -14.52 -3.74 -12.11
C LEU A 645 -14.11 -4.17 -13.54
N THR A 646 -15.04 -4.69 -14.35
CA THR A 646 -14.75 -5.21 -15.69
C THR A 646 -15.35 -4.39 -16.81
N ARG A 647 -16.22 -3.42 -16.52
CA ARG A 647 -16.99 -2.63 -17.52
C ARG A 647 -16.12 -2.02 -18.60
N PHE A 648 -14.99 -1.43 -18.24
CA PHE A 648 -14.09 -0.72 -19.17
C PHE A 648 -12.85 -1.55 -19.52
N ARG A 649 -13.00 -2.86 -19.61
CA ARG A 649 -11.89 -3.76 -19.93
C ARG A 649 -12.22 -4.66 -21.10
N ASN A 650 -11.22 -4.94 -21.91
CA ASN A 650 -11.36 -5.95 -22.95
C ASN A 650 -11.52 -7.33 -22.28
N ARG A 651 -12.56 -8.08 -22.68
CA ARG A 651 -12.87 -9.41 -22.15
C ARG A 651 -11.93 -10.46 -22.70
#